data_36995a8a55ea58fc6e6fbc6724fa21e4
#
_entry.id   36995a8a55ea58fc6e6fbc6724fa21e4
#
_cell.length_a   1.000
_cell.length_b   1.000
_cell.length_c   1.000
_cell.angle_alpha   90.00
_cell.angle_beta   90.00
_cell.angle_gamma   90.00
#
_symmetry.space_group_name_H-M   'P 1'
#
loop_
_entity.id
_entity.type
_entity.pdbx_description
1 polymer ?
#
loop_
_entity_poly.entity_id
_entity_poly.type
_entity_poly.pdbx_seq_one_letter_code
_entity_poly.pdbx_strand_id
1 'polypeptide(L)'
;MKLVIAEKPSVAMALASVLGARTRKDGYVEGNGYIVSWCVGHLVGLCDASEYDEKYKKWRYEDLPIVPECWKHRVLEGTKKQFGILKKLMRDSKVDEVICATDAGREGELIFRLVYEQAGCKKPMKRLWISSMEEQAIKDGFASLKDGSCYDSLYQSALCRAKADWLVGINASRLFSVLYNQNLKVGRVQTPTLAMIVDRNQKIKEFTKEKYYMAHIKFDDMDAVTEHFQKKEDAEKIASDCAERMCEVEKDDVKEKTVRPPKLYDLTTLQREANRMFGYTAQQTLDAVQEMYEQKLVTYPRTDSQYLTDEMGESTETLIQMLLGKMPYAEGLGYQSDVSKVLNSKKVSDHHAIIPTMEVAKADIGELKERNRKILYLVSARVLTATAEPYIYESHKCQITCNYHTFYLTAKKTKQEGFKAIENKLKQFFGVKIEKEEPELDIWAGKHYGPCDSFVSEHFTQPPKQYTEDTLLSAMERAGNEELTEDTEKKGLGTPATRAAIIEKLIQSGFVKREKKNLVPTDDGNVLITVLPDEIKSPKMTAEWEMALNHIAQNTETADEFLNGITELMQELVARYQGISEEKKNQFQGKAKGEVIGKCPRCGADVREGKVNFYCSDRNCAFTLWKNDKFLASQGKKMDKTTAKKFLSKGKIHYKDLVSRKTGRQYEATVEMVDPGEGNVQFNLIFPQR
;
A
#
# COMPACT_ATOMS: atom_id res chain seq x y z
N MET A 1 -34.10 -22.99 2.11
CA MET A 1 -33.37 -22.00 2.91
C MET A 1 -32.42 -21.22 2.00
N LYS A 2 -32.14 -19.96 2.31
CA LYS A 2 -31.18 -19.14 1.56
C LYS A 2 -29.80 -19.18 2.25
N LEU A 3 -28.74 -19.47 1.47
CA LEU A 3 -27.36 -19.46 1.96
C LEU A 3 -26.71 -18.11 1.64
N VAL A 4 -26.37 -17.35 2.67
CA VAL A 4 -25.67 -16.06 2.56
C VAL A 4 -24.19 -16.29 2.83
N ILE A 5 -23.31 -15.82 1.93
CA ILE A 5 -21.85 -15.97 2.10
C ILE A 5 -21.20 -14.59 2.11
N ALA A 6 -20.71 -14.19 3.28
CA ALA A 6 -19.96 -12.96 3.50
C ALA A 6 -18.45 -13.17 3.24
N GLU A 7 -17.69 -12.07 3.11
CA GLU A 7 -16.24 -12.16 2.94
C GLU A 7 -15.51 -12.50 4.24
N LYS A 8 -16.06 -12.08 5.39
CA LYS A 8 -15.43 -12.21 6.71
C LYS A 8 -16.43 -12.64 7.79
N PRO A 9 -15.96 -13.29 8.88
CA PRO A 9 -16.81 -13.69 9.98
C PRO A 9 -17.60 -12.53 10.62
N SER A 10 -16.97 -11.37 10.81
CA SER A 10 -17.58 -10.17 11.41
C SER A 10 -18.78 -9.67 10.60
N VAL A 11 -18.61 -9.59 9.28
CA VAL A 11 -19.69 -9.20 8.34
C VAL A 11 -20.82 -10.22 8.37
N ALA A 12 -20.49 -11.53 8.35
CA ALA A 12 -21.48 -12.57 8.44
C ALA A 12 -22.32 -12.48 9.72
N MET A 13 -21.69 -12.18 10.86
CA MET A 13 -22.40 -12.01 12.13
C MET A 13 -23.33 -10.80 12.14
N ALA A 14 -22.92 -9.69 11.51
CA ALA A 14 -23.79 -8.52 11.36
C ALA A 14 -25.01 -8.82 10.48
N LEU A 15 -24.81 -9.48 9.34
CA LEU A 15 -25.88 -9.92 8.45
C LEU A 15 -26.83 -10.92 9.16
N ALA A 16 -26.27 -11.92 9.86
CA ALA A 16 -27.04 -12.92 10.60
C ALA A 16 -27.94 -12.28 11.67
N SER A 17 -27.45 -11.28 12.38
CA SER A 17 -28.20 -10.54 13.38
C SER A 17 -29.43 -9.86 12.79
N VAL A 18 -29.29 -9.17 11.65
CA VAL A 18 -30.37 -8.48 10.96
C VAL A 18 -31.39 -9.46 10.35
N LEU A 19 -30.90 -10.57 9.80
CA LEU A 19 -31.73 -11.62 9.19
C LEU A 19 -32.42 -12.51 10.23
N GLY A 20 -32.10 -12.38 11.52
CA GLY A 20 -32.69 -13.19 12.58
C GLY A 20 -32.11 -14.62 12.66
N ALA A 21 -30.98 -14.91 12.05
CA ALA A 21 -30.26 -16.16 12.19
C ALA A 21 -29.45 -16.14 13.51
N ARG A 22 -29.78 -17.01 14.45
CA ARG A 22 -29.22 -16.98 15.83
C ARG A 22 -28.51 -18.26 16.27
N THR A 23 -28.76 -19.38 15.61
CA THR A 23 -28.19 -20.68 15.98
C THR A 23 -26.78 -20.83 15.42
N ARG A 24 -25.77 -20.71 16.28
CA ARG A 24 -24.35 -20.83 15.90
C ARG A 24 -23.97 -22.29 15.66
N LYS A 25 -23.25 -22.54 14.60
CA LYS A 25 -22.63 -23.79 14.20
C LYS A 25 -21.15 -23.59 13.89
N ASP A 26 -20.41 -24.68 13.65
CA ASP A 26 -19.00 -24.56 13.21
C ASP A 26 -18.94 -23.98 11.78
N GLY A 27 -18.49 -22.74 11.66
CA GLY A 27 -18.30 -22.02 10.39
C GLY A 27 -19.55 -21.37 9.79
N TYR A 28 -20.72 -21.36 10.48
CA TYR A 28 -21.92 -20.67 10.02
C TYR A 28 -22.93 -20.40 11.15
N VAL A 29 -23.96 -19.62 10.85
CA VAL A 29 -25.11 -19.35 11.74
C VAL A 29 -26.38 -19.63 10.97
N GLU A 30 -27.38 -20.26 11.58
CA GLU A 30 -28.65 -20.57 10.93
C GLU A 30 -29.87 -20.08 11.73
N GLY A 31 -30.95 -19.79 11.02
CA GLY A 31 -32.24 -19.38 11.62
C GLY A 31 -33.06 -18.53 10.64
N ASN A 32 -34.34 -18.41 10.90
CA ASN A 32 -35.29 -17.59 10.12
C ASN A 32 -35.23 -17.81 8.59
N GLY A 33 -35.03 -19.05 8.16
CA GLY A 33 -34.96 -19.39 6.73
C GLY A 33 -33.59 -19.10 6.07
N TYR A 34 -32.61 -18.63 6.82
CA TYR A 34 -31.28 -18.30 6.35
C TYR A 34 -30.21 -19.19 6.98
N ILE A 35 -29.16 -19.47 6.21
CA ILE A 35 -27.87 -19.96 6.65
C ILE A 35 -26.86 -18.88 6.28
N VAL A 36 -26.14 -18.32 7.25
CA VAL A 36 -25.14 -17.26 7.02
C VAL A 36 -23.76 -17.83 7.33
N SER A 37 -22.92 -17.90 6.33
CA SER A 37 -21.54 -18.36 6.43
C SER A 37 -20.59 -17.31 5.84
N TRP A 38 -19.29 -17.57 5.80
CA TRP A 38 -18.29 -16.60 5.42
C TRP A 38 -17.09 -17.24 4.75
N CYS A 39 -16.38 -16.42 3.97
CA CYS A 39 -15.01 -16.63 3.58
C CYS A 39 -14.06 -16.10 4.67
N VAL A 40 -12.77 -16.27 4.49
CA VAL A 40 -11.70 -15.65 5.31
C VAL A 40 -10.72 -14.91 4.38
N GLY A 41 -11.27 -14.10 3.48
CA GLY A 41 -10.61 -13.64 2.28
C GLY A 41 -10.60 -14.72 1.21
N HIS A 42 -9.58 -14.78 0.36
CA HIS A 42 -9.47 -15.83 -0.67
C HIS A 42 -9.33 -17.23 -0.06
N LEU A 43 -10.25 -18.12 -0.40
CA LEU A 43 -10.18 -19.55 -0.08
C LEU A 43 -9.63 -20.36 -1.24
N VAL A 44 -9.83 -19.87 -2.44
CA VAL A 44 -9.45 -20.50 -3.70
C VAL A 44 -8.57 -19.52 -4.48
N GLY A 45 -7.54 -20.01 -5.14
CA GLY A 45 -6.63 -19.22 -5.97
C GLY A 45 -6.13 -20.02 -7.17
N LEU A 46 -5.41 -19.35 -8.07
CA LEU A 46 -4.75 -20.01 -9.19
C LEU A 46 -3.69 -20.99 -8.69
N CYS A 47 -3.54 -22.10 -9.41
CA CYS A 47 -2.49 -23.07 -9.14
C CYS A 47 -1.10 -22.50 -9.42
N ASP A 48 -0.08 -22.97 -8.70
CA ASP A 48 1.31 -22.66 -9.02
C ASP A 48 1.74 -23.35 -10.31
N ALA A 49 2.76 -22.85 -10.98
CA ALA A 49 3.27 -23.44 -12.22
C ALA A 49 3.56 -24.95 -12.10
N SER A 50 4.13 -25.38 -10.96
CA SER A 50 4.45 -26.80 -10.71
C SER A 50 3.23 -27.72 -10.59
N GLU A 51 2.03 -27.18 -10.47
CA GLU A 51 0.78 -27.97 -10.46
C GLU A 51 0.21 -28.19 -11.87
N TYR A 52 0.74 -27.48 -12.86
CA TYR A 52 0.47 -27.73 -14.28
C TYR A 52 1.39 -28.81 -14.84
N ASP A 53 2.71 -28.74 -14.52
CA ASP A 53 3.72 -29.72 -14.89
C ASP A 53 4.84 -29.75 -13.84
N GLU A 54 5.29 -30.95 -13.43
CA GLU A 54 6.36 -31.11 -12.45
C GLU A 54 7.70 -30.51 -12.88
N LYS A 55 7.98 -30.43 -14.20
CA LYS A 55 9.18 -29.77 -14.73
C LYS A 55 9.32 -28.34 -14.25
N TYR A 56 8.21 -27.63 -14.01
CA TYR A 56 8.18 -26.25 -13.52
C TYR A 56 8.55 -26.10 -12.03
N LYS A 57 8.85 -27.18 -11.30
CA LYS A 57 9.44 -27.09 -9.95
C LYS A 57 10.84 -26.45 -9.98
N LYS A 58 11.61 -26.72 -11.03
CA LYS A 58 12.90 -26.07 -11.28
C LYS A 58 12.70 -24.92 -12.24
N TRP A 59 13.38 -23.82 -11.98
CA TRP A 59 13.30 -22.66 -12.84
C TRP A 59 14.37 -22.77 -13.92
N ARG A 60 13.97 -22.92 -15.16
CA ARG A 60 14.82 -23.06 -16.33
C ARG A 60 14.36 -22.11 -17.41
N TYR A 61 15.30 -21.63 -18.22
CA TYR A 61 15.00 -20.75 -19.35
C TYR A 61 14.16 -21.46 -20.41
N GLU A 62 14.49 -22.73 -20.69
CA GLU A 62 13.86 -23.56 -21.73
C GLU A 62 12.37 -23.85 -21.47
N ASP A 63 11.93 -23.63 -20.23
CA ASP A 63 10.54 -23.84 -19.84
C ASP A 63 9.67 -22.58 -20.02
N LEU A 64 10.24 -21.45 -20.49
CA LEU A 64 9.56 -20.16 -20.60
C LEU A 64 9.17 -19.84 -22.06
N PRO A 65 8.06 -19.12 -22.29
CA PRO A 65 7.07 -18.70 -21.28
C PRO A 65 6.15 -19.83 -20.84
N ILE A 66 5.74 -19.81 -19.56
CA ILE A 66 4.71 -20.72 -19.05
C ILE A 66 3.36 -20.08 -19.28
N VAL A 67 2.56 -20.66 -20.19
CA VAL A 67 1.19 -20.23 -20.51
C VAL A 67 0.28 -21.43 -20.34
N PRO A 68 -0.62 -21.46 -19.34
CA PRO A 68 -1.55 -22.56 -19.16
C PRO A 68 -2.59 -22.63 -20.28
N GLU A 69 -2.74 -23.77 -20.93
CA GLU A 69 -3.85 -24.00 -21.88
C GLU A 69 -5.21 -23.98 -21.18
N CYS A 70 -5.27 -24.58 -19.99
CA CYS A 70 -6.45 -24.58 -19.13
C CYS A 70 -6.09 -24.08 -17.74
N TRP A 71 -6.77 -23.04 -17.27
CA TRP A 71 -6.56 -22.48 -15.94
C TRP A 71 -7.09 -23.41 -14.85
N LYS A 72 -6.24 -23.72 -13.87
CA LYS A 72 -6.57 -24.55 -12.73
C LYS A 72 -6.60 -23.71 -11.45
N HIS A 73 -7.57 -24.03 -10.59
CA HIS A 73 -7.72 -23.40 -9.27
C HIS A 73 -7.51 -24.43 -8.17
N ARG A 74 -7.00 -23.98 -7.04
CA ARG A 74 -6.80 -24.83 -5.84
C ARG A 74 -7.34 -24.15 -4.60
N VAL A 75 -7.77 -24.96 -3.66
CA VAL A 75 -8.09 -24.49 -2.29
C VAL A 75 -6.79 -24.21 -1.56
N LEU A 76 -6.66 -23.02 -0.97
CA LEU A 76 -5.47 -22.61 -0.23
C LEU A 76 -5.34 -23.43 1.07
N GLU A 77 -4.11 -23.81 1.42
CA GLU A 77 -3.84 -24.73 2.54
C GLU A 77 -4.50 -24.29 3.86
N GLY A 78 -4.35 -23.02 4.24
CA GLY A 78 -4.87 -22.48 5.50
C GLY A 78 -6.40 -22.35 5.55
N THR A 79 -7.12 -22.55 4.43
CA THR A 79 -8.56 -22.29 4.32
C THR A 79 -9.40 -23.54 4.05
N LYS A 80 -8.77 -24.71 3.95
CA LYS A 80 -9.43 -25.99 3.61
C LYS A 80 -10.63 -26.32 4.51
N LYS A 81 -10.55 -26.01 5.81
CA LYS A 81 -11.65 -26.28 6.76
C LYS A 81 -12.88 -25.45 6.36
N GLN A 82 -12.74 -24.14 6.21
CA GLN A 82 -13.84 -23.24 5.89
C GLN A 82 -14.40 -23.50 4.49
N PHE A 83 -13.54 -23.77 3.51
CA PHE A 83 -13.98 -24.19 2.18
C PHE A 83 -14.82 -25.48 2.22
N GLY A 84 -14.42 -26.47 3.03
CA GLY A 84 -15.17 -27.72 3.22
C GLY A 84 -16.57 -27.48 3.78
N ILE A 85 -16.72 -26.54 4.71
CA ILE A 85 -18.01 -26.13 5.27
C ILE A 85 -18.88 -25.49 4.18
N LEU A 86 -18.35 -24.49 3.46
CA LEU A 86 -19.08 -23.83 2.37
C LEU A 86 -19.51 -24.79 1.29
N LYS A 87 -18.61 -25.69 0.86
CA LYS A 87 -18.92 -26.74 -0.15
C LYS A 87 -20.06 -27.65 0.31
N LYS A 88 -20.08 -28.03 1.59
CA LYS A 88 -21.16 -28.85 2.16
C LYS A 88 -22.49 -28.09 2.17
N LEU A 89 -22.48 -26.83 2.63
CA LEU A 89 -23.66 -25.97 2.66
C LEU A 89 -24.23 -25.70 1.27
N MET A 90 -23.38 -25.38 0.29
CA MET A 90 -23.79 -25.16 -1.10
C MET A 90 -24.43 -26.39 -1.73
N ARG A 91 -24.07 -27.60 -1.29
CA ARG A 91 -24.61 -28.87 -1.81
C ARG A 91 -25.79 -29.40 -0.99
N ASP A 92 -26.12 -28.78 0.14
CA ASP A 92 -27.22 -29.20 1.00
C ASP A 92 -28.56 -29.01 0.25
N SER A 93 -29.38 -30.06 0.22
CA SER A 93 -30.70 -30.02 -0.43
C SER A 93 -31.67 -29.02 0.21
N LYS A 94 -31.43 -28.61 1.46
CA LYS A 94 -32.22 -27.59 2.16
C LYS A 94 -31.95 -26.16 1.65
N VAL A 95 -30.86 -25.96 0.93
CA VAL A 95 -30.49 -24.66 0.36
C VAL A 95 -31.04 -24.57 -1.06
N ASP A 96 -31.87 -23.58 -1.33
CA ASP A 96 -32.51 -23.36 -2.63
C ASP A 96 -31.76 -22.30 -3.46
N GLU A 97 -31.18 -21.31 -2.80
CA GLU A 97 -30.52 -20.15 -3.41
C GLU A 97 -29.29 -19.76 -2.60
N VAL A 98 -28.26 -19.27 -3.29
CA VAL A 98 -27.01 -18.74 -2.67
C VAL A 98 -26.94 -17.23 -2.88
N ILE A 99 -26.71 -16.48 -1.83
CA ILE A 99 -26.57 -15.03 -1.84
C ILE A 99 -25.11 -14.67 -1.65
N CYS A 100 -24.48 -14.07 -2.66
CA CYS A 100 -23.17 -13.48 -2.58
C CYS A 100 -23.26 -12.18 -1.76
N ALA A 101 -22.68 -12.18 -0.58
CA ALA A 101 -22.63 -11.05 0.34
C ALA A 101 -21.17 -10.71 0.74
N THR A 102 -20.21 -11.03 -0.13
CA THR A 102 -18.85 -10.53 -0.04
C THR A 102 -18.81 -9.03 -0.32
N ASP A 103 -17.71 -8.37 0.02
CA ASP A 103 -17.54 -6.93 -0.17
C ASP A 103 -17.96 -6.55 -1.61
N ALA A 104 -18.68 -5.45 -1.75
CA ALA A 104 -19.18 -4.99 -3.04
C ALA A 104 -18.00 -4.43 -3.86
N GLY A 105 -17.60 -5.15 -4.90
CA GLY A 105 -16.45 -4.81 -5.74
C GLY A 105 -15.90 -6.01 -6.49
N ARG A 106 -14.96 -5.76 -7.42
CA ARG A 106 -14.32 -6.80 -8.27
C ARG A 106 -13.70 -7.93 -7.44
N GLU A 107 -13.01 -7.60 -6.35
CA GLU A 107 -12.30 -8.58 -5.52
C GLU A 107 -13.28 -9.47 -4.76
N GLY A 108 -14.32 -8.89 -4.14
CA GLY A 108 -15.34 -9.65 -3.44
C GLY A 108 -16.10 -10.60 -4.38
N GLU A 109 -16.39 -10.15 -5.62
CA GLU A 109 -17.01 -11.02 -6.64
C GLU A 109 -16.09 -12.20 -6.99
N LEU A 110 -14.78 -11.95 -7.19
CA LEU A 110 -13.79 -12.99 -7.46
C LEU A 110 -13.71 -14.02 -6.31
N ILE A 111 -13.63 -13.55 -5.05
CA ILE A 111 -13.56 -14.42 -3.88
C ILE A 111 -14.75 -15.38 -3.85
N PHE A 112 -15.96 -14.85 -4.03
CA PHE A 112 -17.16 -15.65 -3.98
C PHE A 112 -17.27 -16.63 -5.16
N ARG A 113 -17.07 -16.14 -6.40
CA ARG A 113 -17.23 -16.97 -7.62
C ARG A 113 -16.25 -18.13 -7.66
N LEU A 114 -15.00 -17.92 -7.29
CA LEU A 114 -14.01 -19.00 -7.20
C LEU A 114 -14.43 -20.08 -6.20
N VAL A 115 -15.02 -19.70 -5.08
CA VAL A 115 -15.53 -20.67 -4.09
C VAL A 115 -16.78 -21.41 -4.64
N TYR A 116 -17.69 -20.69 -5.26
CA TYR A 116 -18.91 -21.23 -5.85
C TYR A 116 -18.60 -22.28 -6.95
N GLU A 117 -17.70 -21.93 -7.87
CA GLU A 117 -17.25 -22.82 -8.95
C GLU A 117 -16.46 -24.02 -8.42
N GLN A 118 -15.49 -23.79 -7.51
CA GLN A 118 -14.67 -24.86 -6.94
C GLN A 118 -15.49 -25.82 -6.05
N ALA A 119 -16.58 -25.34 -5.46
CA ALA A 119 -17.55 -26.19 -4.74
C ALA A 119 -18.40 -27.03 -5.71
N GLY A 120 -18.47 -26.68 -6.99
CA GLY A 120 -19.35 -27.27 -8.02
C GLY A 120 -20.82 -26.97 -7.71
N CYS A 121 -21.13 -25.77 -7.21
CA CYS A 121 -22.49 -25.31 -6.97
C CYS A 121 -23.19 -24.98 -8.29
N LYS A 122 -24.48 -25.31 -8.40
CA LYS A 122 -25.33 -25.01 -9.57
C LYS A 122 -26.65 -24.35 -9.16
N LYS A 123 -26.76 -23.92 -7.90
CA LYS A 123 -27.98 -23.29 -7.39
C LYS A 123 -28.10 -21.85 -7.88
N PRO A 124 -29.30 -21.28 -7.98
CA PRO A 124 -29.47 -19.86 -8.30
C PRO A 124 -28.66 -18.99 -7.36
N MET A 125 -28.08 -17.94 -7.94
CA MET A 125 -27.20 -17.00 -7.22
C MET A 125 -27.76 -15.59 -7.30
N LYS A 126 -27.81 -14.93 -6.17
CA LYS A 126 -28.15 -13.51 -6.03
C LYS A 126 -26.97 -12.73 -5.43
N ARG A 127 -26.95 -11.43 -5.67
CA ARG A 127 -25.91 -10.51 -5.19
C ARG A 127 -26.49 -9.45 -4.26
N LEU A 128 -25.95 -9.37 -3.06
CA LEU A 128 -26.15 -8.28 -2.13
C LEU A 128 -25.08 -7.21 -2.40
N TRP A 129 -25.50 -5.99 -2.67
CA TRP A 129 -24.60 -4.85 -2.92
C TRP A 129 -24.92 -3.73 -1.94
N ILE A 130 -24.09 -3.55 -0.92
CA ILE A 130 -24.27 -2.56 0.14
C ILE A 130 -22.95 -1.85 0.46
N SER A 131 -23.01 -0.56 0.78
CA SER A 131 -21.87 0.28 1.15
C SER A 131 -21.78 0.55 2.65
N SER A 132 -22.79 0.16 3.44
CA SER A 132 -22.84 0.31 4.89
C SER A 132 -23.33 -0.97 5.56
N MET A 133 -22.89 -1.20 6.80
CA MET A 133 -23.30 -2.33 7.64
C MET A 133 -24.39 -1.93 8.64
N GLU A 134 -24.98 -0.75 8.50
CA GLU A 134 -26.14 -0.34 9.29
C GLU A 134 -27.35 -1.24 9.01
N GLU A 135 -28.17 -1.42 10.03
CA GLU A 135 -29.32 -2.34 9.96
C GLU A 135 -30.27 -2.03 8.81
N GLN A 136 -30.54 -0.74 8.58
CA GLN A 136 -31.43 -0.31 7.51
C GLN A 136 -30.82 -0.60 6.13
N ALA A 137 -29.52 -0.27 5.92
CA ALA A 137 -28.82 -0.54 4.67
C ALA A 137 -28.79 -2.04 4.32
N ILE A 138 -28.65 -2.89 5.33
CA ILE A 138 -28.72 -4.34 5.15
C ILE A 138 -30.13 -4.77 4.72
N LYS A 139 -31.18 -4.28 5.38
CA LYS A 139 -32.59 -4.59 5.05
C LYS A 139 -32.93 -4.18 3.63
N ASP A 140 -32.56 -2.96 3.24
CA ASP A 140 -32.82 -2.41 1.90
C ASP A 140 -32.05 -3.20 0.84
N GLY A 141 -30.79 -3.58 1.12
CA GLY A 141 -29.99 -4.42 0.26
C GLY A 141 -30.60 -5.81 0.03
N PHE A 142 -31.14 -6.44 1.07
CA PHE A 142 -31.83 -7.73 0.93
C PHE A 142 -33.18 -7.62 0.22
N ALA A 143 -33.85 -6.46 0.30
CA ALA A 143 -35.06 -6.18 -0.49
C ALA A 143 -34.78 -5.97 -1.98
N SER A 144 -33.55 -5.55 -2.35
CA SER A 144 -33.12 -5.20 -3.70
C SER A 144 -32.05 -6.13 -4.30
N LEU A 145 -32.02 -7.39 -3.89
CA LEU A 145 -31.06 -8.39 -4.42
C LEU A 145 -31.14 -8.49 -5.95
N LYS A 146 -30.00 -8.38 -6.60
CA LYS A 146 -29.88 -8.55 -8.07
C LYS A 146 -29.49 -10.00 -8.41
N ASP A 147 -29.79 -10.40 -9.66
CA ASP A 147 -29.31 -11.68 -10.17
C ASP A 147 -27.78 -11.68 -10.24
N GLY A 148 -27.17 -12.83 -9.93
CA GLY A 148 -25.71 -12.95 -9.98
C GLY A 148 -25.14 -12.72 -11.37
N SER A 149 -25.87 -13.06 -12.43
CA SER A 149 -25.45 -12.84 -13.83
C SER A 149 -25.24 -11.37 -14.18
N CYS A 150 -25.86 -10.42 -13.46
CA CYS A 150 -25.60 -9.00 -13.65
C CYS A 150 -24.15 -8.60 -13.34
N TYR A 151 -23.38 -9.46 -12.68
CA TYR A 151 -22.00 -9.22 -12.27
C TYR A 151 -20.98 -10.13 -12.97
N ASP A 152 -21.39 -10.84 -14.05
CA ASP A 152 -20.49 -11.75 -14.77
C ASP A 152 -19.32 -11.02 -15.41
N SER A 153 -19.52 -9.84 -15.99
CA SER A 153 -18.45 -9.02 -16.55
C SER A 153 -17.48 -8.50 -15.49
N LEU A 154 -18.00 -8.15 -14.31
CA LEU A 154 -17.18 -7.74 -13.17
C LEU A 154 -16.29 -8.89 -12.68
N TYR A 155 -16.84 -10.10 -12.59
CA TYR A 155 -16.10 -11.32 -12.31
C TYR A 155 -15.02 -11.61 -13.36
N GLN A 156 -15.37 -11.52 -14.66
CA GLN A 156 -14.41 -11.73 -15.75
C GLN A 156 -13.25 -10.72 -15.68
N SER A 157 -13.52 -9.45 -15.43
CA SER A 157 -12.49 -8.44 -15.23
C SER A 157 -11.53 -8.81 -14.08
N ALA A 158 -12.07 -9.23 -12.93
CA ALA A 158 -11.28 -9.64 -11.78
C ALA A 158 -10.44 -10.90 -12.06
N LEU A 159 -11.02 -11.88 -12.73
CA LEU A 159 -10.35 -13.13 -13.10
C LEU A 159 -9.24 -12.88 -14.14
N CYS A 160 -9.47 -12.02 -15.12
CA CYS A 160 -8.45 -11.60 -16.11
C CYS A 160 -7.27 -10.92 -15.42
N ARG A 161 -7.55 -10.03 -14.48
CA ARG A 161 -6.50 -9.40 -13.67
C ARG A 161 -5.66 -10.44 -12.92
N ALA A 162 -6.29 -11.41 -12.25
CA ALA A 162 -5.57 -12.45 -11.53
C ALA A 162 -4.70 -13.31 -12.47
N LYS A 163 -5.21 -13.69 -13.65
CA LYS A 163 -4.47 -14.44 -14.67
C LYS A 163 -3.31 -13.63 -15.25
N ALA A 164 -3.51 -12.36 -15.58
CA ALA A 164 -2.47 -11.47 -16.08
C ALA A 164 -1.34 -11.25 -15.05
N ASP A 165 -1.70 -10.98 -13.80
CA ASP A 165 -0.73 -10.85 -12.72
C ASP A 165 0.06 -12.16 -12.49
N TRP A 166 -0.57 -13.33 -12.66
CA TRP A 166 0.07 -14.63 -12.63
C TRP A 166 1.05 -14.82 -13.80
N LEU A 167 0.63 -14.54 -15.04
CA LEU A 167 1.47 -14.67 -16.23
C LEU A 167 2.74 -13.84 -16.13
N VAL A 168 2.60 -12.55 -15.81
CA VAL A 168 3.76 -11.65 -15.66
C VAL A 168 4.60 -12.04 -14.43
N GLY A 169 3.95 -12.29 -13.30
CA GLY A 169 4.64 -12.63 -12.07
C GLY A 169 5.50 -13.89 -12.19
N ILE A 170 4.97 -14.95 -12.81
CA ILE A 170 5.68 -16.21 -12.99
C ILE A 170 6.78 -16.08 -14.06
N ASN A 171 6.43 -15.60 -15.25
CA ASN A 171 7.36 -15.60 -16.38
C ASN A 171 8.50 -14.58 -16.20
N ALA A 172 8.20 -13.33 -15.88
CA ALA A 172 9.24 -12.32 -15.68
C ALA A 172 10.11 -12.63 -14.45
N SER A 173 9.53 -13.09 -13.34
CA SER A 173 10.33 -13.46 -12.16
C SER A 173 11.27 -14.61 -12.46
N ARG A 174 10.82 -15.66 -13.15
CA ARG A 174 11.66 -16.80 -13.52
C ARG A 174 12.73 -16.43 -14.52
N LEU A 175 12.35 -15.71 -15.60
CA LEU A 175 13.26 -15.24 -16.64
C LEU A 175 14.45 -14.51 -16.03
N PHE A 176 14.20 -13.42 -15.32
CA PHE A 176 15.27 -12.62 -14.74
C PHE A 176 15.99 -13.32 -13.59
N SER A 177 15.31 -14.18 -12.83
CA SER A 177 15.99 -14.99 -11.80
C SER A 177 16.98 -15.99 -12.38
N VAL A 178 16.64 -16.63 -13.49
CA VAL A 178 17.52 -17.58 -14.18
C VAL A 178 18.69 -16.84 -14.84
N LEU A 179 18.42 -15.79 -15.59
CA LEU A 179 19.44 -15.00 -16.27
C LEU A 179 20.49 -14.44 -15.32
N TYR A 180 20.06 -13.91 -14.18
CA TYR A 180 20.95 -13.25 -13.21
C TYR A 180 21.38 -14.16 -12.05
N ASN A 181 20.94 -15.41 -12.03
CA ASN A 181 21.21 -16.35 -10.96
C ASN A 181 20.86 -15.80 -9.55
N GLN A 182 19.74 -15.05 -9.45
CA GLN A 182 19.23 -14.42 -8.23
C GLN A 182 17.74 -14.67 -8.10
N ASN A 183 17.20 -14.59 -6.87
CA ASN A 183 15.76 -14.68 -6.67
C ASN A 183 15.12 -13.28 -6.86
N LEU A 184 14.75 -12.96 -8.09
CA LEU A 184 14.17 -11.69 -8.48
C LEU A 184 12.66 -11.84 -8.59
N LYS A 185 11.94 -11.09 -7.77
CA LYS A 185 10.46 -11.05 -7.81
C LYS A 185 10.01 -9.85 -8.61
N VAL A 186 9.37 -10.10 -9.72
CA VAL A 186 8.80 -9.10 -10.62
C VAL A 186 7.29 -9.12 -10.50
N GLY A 187 6.66 -7.95 -10.58
CA GLY A 187 5.21 -7.84 -10.55
C GLY A 187 4.76 -6.53 -11.17
N ARG A 188 3.64 -6.58 -11.88
CA ARG A 188 3.09 -5.49 -12.71
C ARG A 188 2.99 -4.14 -12.01
N VAL A 189 2.52 -4.10 -10.77
CA VAL A 189 2.39 -2.85 -9.99
C VAL A 189 3.57 -2.65 -9.04
N GLN A 190 4.09 -3.75 -8.48
CA GLN A 190 5.19 -3.71 -7.52
C GLN A 190 6.49 -3.17 -8.13
N THR A 191 6.81 -3.58 -9.35
CA THR A 191 8.06 -3.20 -10.04
C THR A 191 8.07 -1.71 -10.41
N PRO A 192 7.06 -1.14 -11.07
CA PRO A 192 7.00 0.30 -11.32
C PRO A 192 7.01 1.14 -10.05
N THR A 193 6.34 0.70 -8.99
CA THR A 193 6.38 1.38 -7.69
C THR A 193 7.79 1.41 -7.11
N LEU A 194 8.54 0.31 -7.21
CA LEU A 194 9.95 0.26 -6.81
C LEU A 194 10.80 1.17 -7.68
N ALA A 195 10.58 1.20 -9.00
CA ALA A 195 11.30 2.07 -9.93
C ALA A 195 11.16 3.54 -9.54
N MET A 196 9.95 4.00 -9.20
CA MET A 196 9.74 5.38 -8.72
C MET A 196 10.58 5.72 -7.49
N ILE A 197 10.70 4.77 -6.53
CA ILE A 197 11.50 4.98 -5.31
C ILE A 197 12.99 5.01 -5.64
N VAL A 198 13.45 4.13 -6.53
CA VAL A 198 14.85 4.07 -6.98
C VAL A 198 15.24 5.33 -7.73
N ASP A 199 14.44 5.76 -8.70
CA ASP A 199 14.68 6.97 -9.50
C ASP A 199 14.72 8.22 -8.61
N ARG A 200 13.83 8.33 -7.63
CA ARG A 200 13.85 9.43 -6.66
C ARG A 200 15.13 9.43 -5.85
N ASN A 201 15.57 8.26 -5.39
CA ASN A 201 16.80 8.13 -4.62
C ASN A 201 18.05 8.46 -5.47
N GLN A 202 18.04 8.09 -6.74
CA GLN A 202 19.11 8.42 -7.67
C GLN A 202 19.19 9.93 -7.90
N LYS A 203 18.07 10.60 -8.19
CA LYS A 203 18.00 12.06 -8.32
C LYS A 203 18.52 12.80 -7.08
N ILE A 204 18.29 12.23 -5.88
CA ILE A 204 18.83 12.81 -4.64
C ILE A 204 20.34 12.62 -4.54
N LYS A 205 20.87 11.45 -4.94
CA LYS A 205 22.32 11.16 -4.90
C LYS A 205 23.12 11.97 -5.92
N GLU A 206 22.55 12.18 -7.10
CA GLU A 206 23.17 12.89 -8.20
C GLU A 206 23.03 14.42 -8.09
N PHE A 207 22.20 14.87 -7.14
CA PHE A 207 21.92 16.29 -6.94
C PHE A 207 23.16 17.04 -6.49
N THR A 208 23.55 18.05 -7.25
CA THR A 208 24.62 18.96 -6.89
C THR A 208 24.04 20.21 -6.23
N LYS A 209 24.45 20.48 -5.02
CA LYS A 209 24.02 21.68 -4.29
C LYS A 209 24.70 22.91 -4.88
N GLU A 210 23.90 23.86 -5.28
CA GLU A 210 24.34 25.18 -5.71
C GLU A 210 24.05 26.18 -4.60
N LYS A 211 25.02 27.03 -4.32
CA LYS A 211 24.92 28.10 -3.34
C LYS A 211 24.39 29.36 -4.00
N TYR A 212 23.50 30.07 -3.33
CA TYR A 212 23.03 31.39 -3.75
C TYR A 212 22.82 32.31 -2.55
N TYR A 213 22.74 33.59 -2.80
CA TYR A 213 22.61 34.63 -1.81
C TYR A 213 21.43 35.54 -2.13
N MET A 214 20.82 36.09 -1.06
CA MET A 214 19.75 37.07 -1.16
C MET A 214 20.03 38.20 -0.21
N ALA A 215 19.81 39.45 -0.66
CA ALA A 215 19.80 40.60 0.21
C ALA A 215 18.39 40.76 0.79
N HIS A 216 18.31 41.13 2.04
CA HIS A 216 17.07 41.38 2.79
C HIS A 216 17.02 42.83 3.24
N ILE A 217 15.80 43.35 3.30
CA ILE A 217 15.48 44.57 4.06
C ILE A 217 14.34 44.21 5.04
N LYS A 218 14.55 44.52 6.32
CA LYS A 218 13.54 44.40 7.35
C LYS A 218 13.05 45.77 7.77
N PHE A 219 11.76 45.89 7.88
CA PHE A 219 11.05 47.07 8.37
C PHE A 219 9.77 46.64 9.05
N ASP A 220 9.49 47.18 10.22
CA ASP A 220 8.46 46.67 11.13
C ASP A 220 8.61 45.15 11.32
N ASP A 221 7.55 44.36 11.17
CA ASP A 221 7.58 42.90 11.22
C ASP A 221 7.74 42.23 9.84
N MET A 222 8.11 43.00 8.81
CA MET A 222 8.20 42.55 7.42
C MET A 222 9.63 42.27 6.99
N ASP A 223 9.83 41.27 6.12
CA ASP A 223 11.11 40.88 5.55
C ASP A 223 10.96 40.76 4.03
N ALA A 224 11.49 41.76 3.29
CA ALA A 224 11.49 41.74 1.83
C ALA A 224 12.85 41.31 1.30
N VAL A 225 12.84 40.55 0.19
CA VAL A 225 14.04 39.90 -0.34
C VAL A 225 14.25 40.23 -1.82
N THR A 226 15.53 40.23 -2.24
CA THR A 226 15.89 40.34 -3.65
C THR A 226 15.70 39.02 -4.41
N GLU A 227 15.93 39.02 -5.70
CA GLU A 227 16.21 37.81 -6.48
C GLU A 227 17.52 37.15 -6.00
N HIS A 228 17.81 35.97 -6.55
CA HIS A 228 18.95 35.15 -6.18
C HIS A 228 20.23 35.64 -6.85
N PHE A 229 21.32 35.76 -6.07
CA PHE A 229 22.67 36.08 -6.58
C PHE A 229 23.59 34.85 -6.41
N GLN A 230 24.44 34.66 -7.41
CA GLN A 230 25.47 33.62 -7.38
C GLN A 230 26.70 34.06 -6.54
N LYS A 231 26.96 35.36 -6.49
CA LYS A 231 28.08 35.92 -5.73
C LYS A 231 27.60 36.67 -4.50
N LYS A 232 28.28 36.45 -3.38
CA LYS A 232 27.95 37.07 -2.12
C LYS A 232 28.14 38.58 -2.13
N GLU A 233 29.19 39.03 -2.83
CA GLU A 233 29.55 40.44 -2.95
C GLU A 233 28.45 41.28 -3.59
N ASP A 234 27.72 40.71 -4.56
CA ASP A 234 26.60 41.40 -5.21
C ASP A 234 25.44 41.63 -4.23
N ALA A 235 25.10 40.63 -3.42
CA ALA A 235 24.08 40.76 -2.38
C ALA A 235 24.55 41.69 -1.23
N GLU A 236 25.81 41.60 -0.79
CA GLU A 236 26.40 42.45 0.26
C GLU A 236 26.41 43.92 -0.14
N LYS A 237 26.70 44.23 -1.41
CA LYS A 237 26.63 45.60 -1.92
C LYS A 237 25.22 46.16 -1.80
N ILE A 238 24.21 45.42 -2.26
CA ILE A 238 22.79 45.83 -2.16
C ILE A 238 22.38 46.05 -0.72
N ALA A 239 22.72 45.11 0.18
CA ALA A 239 22.40 45.25 1.59
C ALA A 239 23.06 46.48 2.21
N SER A 240 24.34 46.72 1.91
CA SER A 240 25.07 47.92 2.35
C SER A 240 24.46 49.23 1.87
N ASP A 241 24.04 49.24 0.59
CA ASP A 241 23.45 50.44 -0.04
C ASP A 241 22.07 50.78 0.59
N CYS A 242 21.36 49.77 1.15
CA CYS A 242 20.01 49.91 1.75
C CYS A 242 20.01 50.03 3.26
N ALA A 243 21.18 49.88 3.93
CA ALA A 243 21.24 49.94 5.39
C ALA A 243 20.79 51.33 5.93
N GLU A 244 19.96 51.33 6.94
CA GLU A 244 19.37 52.53 7.58
C GLU A 244 18.66 53.49 6.61
N ARG A 245 18.26 52.97 5.44
CA ARG A 245 17.49 53.75 4.45
C ARG A 245 15.99 53.53 4.58
N MET A 246 15.26 54.53 4.08
CA MET A 246 13.81 54.37 3.85
C MET A 246 13.58 53.55 2.59
N CYS A 247 12.54 52.72 2.62
CA CYS A 247 12.03 52.03 1.44
C CYS A 247 10.61 52.47 1.11
N GLU A 248 10.24 52.31 -0.14
CA GLU A 248 8.92 52.66 -0.68
C GLU A 248 8.30 51.42 -1.33
N VAL A 249 7.01 51.19 -1.05
CA VAL A 249 6.23 50.19 -1.76
C VAL A 249 5.86 50.76 -3.14
N GLU A 250 6.63 50.40 -4.16
CA GLU A 250 6.43 50.89 -5.54
C GLU A 250 5.13 50.30 -6.14
N LYS A 251 4.89 49.01 -5.85
CA LYS A 251 3.72 48.30 -6.36
C LYS A 251 3.22 47.27 -5.36
N ASP A 252 1.90 47.19 -5.21
CA ASP A 252 1.19 46.12 -4.51
C ASP A 252 0.15 45.49 -5.45
N ASP A 253 0.41 44.25 -5.91
CA ASP A 253 -0.51 43.47 -6.73
C ASP A 253 -1.37 42.61 -5.79
N VAL A 254 -2.55 43.14 -5.47
CA VAL A 254 -3.51 42.49 -4.56
C VAL A 254 -4.46 41.63 -5.36
N LYS A 255 -4.53 40.33 -5.01
CA LYS A 255 -5.46 39.39 -5.61
C LYS A 255 -6.22 38.62 -4.55
N GLU A 256 -7.54 38.68 -4.60
CA GLU A 256 -8.36 37.80 -3.80
C GLU A 256 -8.25 36.36 -4.32
N LYS A 257 -7.97 35.45 -3.42
CA LYS A 257 -7.87 34.02 -3.70
C LYS A 257 -8.87 33.25 -2.87
N THR A 258 -9.64 32.40 -3.54
CA THR A 258 -10.59 31.48 -2.93
C THR A 258 -10.04 30.07 -3.00
N VAL A 259 -9.85 29.44 -1.84
CA VAL A 259 -9.50 28.04 -1.72
C VAL A 259 -10.74 27.24 -1.37
N ARG A 260 -11.16 26.36 -2.25
CA ARG A 260 -12.33 25.52 -2.02
C ARG A 260 -12.10 24.51 -0.88
N PRO A 261 -13.14 24.13 -0.15
CA PRO A 261 -13.06 23.02 0.79
C PRO A 261 -12.51 21.75 0.17
N PRO A 262 -11.76 20.92 0.94
CA PRO A 262 -11.32 19.63 0.46
C PRO A 262 -12.54 18.72 0.25
N LYS A 263 -12.42 17.77 -0.68
CA LYS A 263 -13.45 16.75 -0.86
C LYS A 263 -13.46 15.77 0.31
N LEU A 264 -14.49 14.94 0.41
CA LEU A 264 -14.53 13.82 1.34
C LEU A 264 -13.35 12.83 1.11
N TYR A 265 -13.15 11.92 2.03
CA TYR A 265 -12.11 10.91 1.90
C TYR A 265 -12.51 9.75 1.01
N ASP A 266 -11.67 9.46 0.02
CA ASP A 266 -11.41 8.11 -0.43
C ASP A 266 -10.33 7.45 0.46
N LEU A 267 -10.03 6.17 0.24
CA LEU A 267 -9.03 5.48 1.04
C LEU A 267 -7.64 6.09 0.89
N THR A 268 -7.23 6.46 -0.33
CA THR A 268 -5.89 6.99 -0.61
C THR A 268 -5.67 8.33 0.09
N THR A 269 -6.61 9.26 -0.02
CA THR A 269 -6.50 10.58 0.62
C THR A 269 -6.52 10.49 2.15
N LEU A 270 -7.30 9.56 2.71
CA LEU A 270 -7.28 9.28 4.16
C LEU A 270 -5.93 8.72 4.61
N GLN A 271 -5.37 7.75 3.89
CA GLN A 271 -4.05 7.17 4.18
C GLN A 271 -2.94 8.23 4.13
N ARG A 272 -2.99 9.10 3.12
CA ARG A 272 -2.03 10.20 2.95
C ARG A 272 -2.08 11.17 4.12
N GLU A 273 -3.27 11.59 4.53
CA GLU A 273 -3.42 12.54 5.62
C GLU A 273 -3.06 11.93 6.98
N ALA A 274 -3.45 10.69 7.24
CA ALA A 274 -3.06 9.95 8.44
C ALA A 274 -1.53 9.76 8.55
N ASN A 275 -0.85 9.52 7.42
CA ASN A 275 0.61 9.47 7.39
C ASN A 275 1.23 10.83 7.69
N ARG A 276 0.70 11.90 7.12
CA ARG A 276 1.18 13.28 7.32
C ARG A 276 1.02 13.72 8.77
N MET A 277 -0.17 13.53 9.36
CA MET A 277 -0.49 13.99 10.71
C MET A 277 0.11 13.10 11.79
N PHE A 278 -0.03 11.78 11.67
CA PHE A 278 0.28 10.83 12.73
C PHE A 278 1.46 9.91 12.43
N GLY A 279 1.96 9.90 11.19
CA GLY A 279 3.00 8.97 10.75
C GLY A 279 2.52 7.52 10.59
N TYR A 280 1.20 7.28 10.52
CA TYR A 280 0.68 5.95 10.29
C TYR A 280 0.98 5.47 8.88
N THR A 281 1.27 4.17 8.75
CA THR A 281 1.43 3.57 7.44
C THR A 281 0.07 3.45 6.73
N ALA A 282 0.09 3.34 5.41
CA ALA A 282 -1.12 3.11 4.63
C ALA A 282 -1.86 1.84 5.10
N GLN A 283 -1.11 0.78 5.44
CA GLN A 283 -1.70 -0.45 5.98
C GLN A 283 -2.33 -0.24 7.35
N GLN A 284 -1.64 0.46 8.26
CA GLN A 284 -2.18 0.76 9.60
C GLN A 284 -3.47 1.58 9.53
N THR A 285 -3.55 2.50 8.57
CA THR A 285 -4.76 3.31 8.35
C THR A 285 -5.89 2.43 7.81
N LEU A 286 -5.62 1.59 6.80
CA LEU A 286 -6.61 0.66 6.27
C LEU A 286 -7.14 -0.30 7.33
N ASP A 287 -6.25 -0.89 8.15
CA ASP A 287 -6.64 -1.80 9.23
C ASP A 287 -7.57 -1.11 10.24
N ALA A 288 -7.27 0.14 10.61
CA ALA A 288 -8.09 0.93 11.53
C ALA A 288 -9.48 1.22 10.97
N VAL A 289 -9.56 1.66 9.71
CA VAL A 289 -10.85 1.96 9.07
C VAL A 289 -11.66 0.68 8.84
N GLN A 290 -11.00 -0.41 8.46
CA GLN A 290 -11.66 -1.71 8.30
C GLN A 290 -12.24 -2.23 9.63
N GLU A 291 -11.50 -2.11 10.74
CA GLU A 291 -11.99 -2.46 12.07
C GLU A 291 -13.21 -1.61 12.46
N MET A 292 -13.19 -0.30 12.19
CA MET A 292 -14.30 0.60 12.46
C MET A 292 -15.52 0.34 11.55
N TYR A 293 -15.30 -0.02 10.29
CA TYR A 293 -16.37 -0.46 9.39
C TYR A 293 -17.09 -1.71 9.94
N GLU A 294 -16.33 -2.70 10.40
CA GLU A 294 -16.88 -3.91 11.01
C GLU A 294 -17.63 -3.63 12.32
N GLN A 295 -17.25 -2.55 13.03
CA GLN A 295 -17.97 -2.01 14.20
C GLN A 295 -19.13 -1.08 13.81
N LYS A 296 -19.39 -0.88 12.52
CA LYS A 296 -20.44 -0.01 11.97
C LYS A 296 -20.24 1.49 12.23
N LEU A 297 -19.04 1.93 12.60
CA LEU A 297 -18.74 3.32 12.93
C LEU A 297 -18.43 4.19 11.70
N VAL A 298 -17.97 3.58 10.61
CA VAL A 298 -17.69 4.25 9.34
C VAL A 298 -18.22 3.43 8.17
N THR A 299 -18.37 4.06 7.01
CA THR A 299 -18.76 3.40 5.76
C THR A 299 -17.62 2.58 5.16
N TYR A 300 -17.86 1.84 4.08
CA TYR A 300 -16.91 0.93 3.48
C TYR A 300 -15.59 1.60 3.11
N PRO A 301 -14.43 1.07 3.56
CA PRO A 301 -13.16 1.79 3.46
C PRO A 301 -12.48 1.74 2.08
N ARG A 302 -12.76 0.72 1.26
CA ARG A 302 -12.04 0.52 -0.01
C ARG A 302 -12.77 1.18 -1.17
N THR A 303 -12.89 2.50 -1.09
CA THR A 303 -13.53 3.34 -2.11
C THR A 303 -12.51 4.28 -2.77
N ASP A 304 -12.73 4.60 -4.03
CA ASP A 304 -12.04 5.64 -4.79
C ASP A 304 -12.88 6.91 -4.95
N SER A 305 -14.14 6.89 -4.49
CA SER A 305 -15.01 8.05 -4.53
C SER A 305 -14.76 9.00 -3.37
N GLN A 306 -14.83 10.30 -3.67
CA GLN A 306 -14.78 11.41 -2.73
C GLN A 306 -16.14 12.13 -2.63
N TYR A 307 -17.22 11.47 -3.08
CA TYR A 307 -18.57 12.01 -3.13
C TYR A 307 -19.57 11.05 -2.51
N LEU A 308 -20.73 11.59 -2.14
CA LEU A 308 -21.92 10.86 -1.72
C LEU A 308 -22.95 10.84 -2.86
N THR A 309 -23.92 9.93 -2.79
CA THR A 309 -25.06 9.95 -3.71
C THR A 309 -26.01 11.09 -3.38
N ASP A 310 -26.75 11.57 -4.39
CA ASP A 310 -27.66 12.71 -4.24
C ASP A 310 -28.76 12.44 -3.20
N GLU A 311 -29.15 11.16 -3.02
CA GLU A 311 -30.14 10.72 -2.03
C GLU A 311 -29.67 10.84 -0.57
N MET A 312 -28.35 10.97 -0.33
CA MET A 312 -27.78 11.06 1.01
C MET A 312 -27.80 12.47 1.61
N GLY A 313 -28.41 13.46 0.95
CA GLY A 313 -28.40 14.85 1.39
C GLY A 313 -28.93 15.04 2.81
N GLU A 314 -30.16 14.61 3.09
CA GLU A 314 -30.82 14.76 4.40
C GLU A 314 -30.12 13.98 5.52
N SER A 315 -29.70 12.74 5.22
CA SER A 315 -28.95 11.91 6.19
C SER A 315 -27.58 12.50 6.52
N THR A 316 -26.92 13.14 5.54
CA THR A 316 -25.64 13.81 5.75
C THR A 316 -25.79 15.06 6.62
N GLU A 317 -26.85 15.85 6.42
CA GLU A 317 -27.15 17.01 7.29
C GLU A 317 -27.35 16.55 8.75
N THR A 318 -28.14 15.49 8.96
CA THR A 318 -28.35 14.89 10.29
C THR A 318 -27.04 14.41 10.90
N LEU A 319 -26.17 13.78 10.09
CA LEU A 319 -24.83 13.35 10.52
C LEU A 319 -23.97 14.54 10.96
N ILE A 320 -23.97 15.64 10.20
CA ILE A 320 -23.23 16.86 10.54
C ILE A 320 -23.65 17.41 11.91
N GLN A 321 -24.96 17.51 12.19
CA GLN A 321 -25.47 17.97 13.47
C GLN A 321 -25.02 17.07 14.62
N MET A 322 -25.05 15.76 14.42
CA MET A 322 -24.54 14.80 15.40
C MET A 322 -23.03 14.98 15.65
N LEU A 323 -22.24 15.17 14.59
CA LEU A 323 -20.79 15.36 14.70
C LEU A 323 -20.43 16.66 15.44
N LEU A 324 -21.14 17.75 15.19
CA LEU A 324 -20.95 19.02 15.89
C LEU A 324 -21.19 18.89 17.40
N GLY A 325 -22.16 18.08 17.82
CA GLY A 325 -22.44 17.84 19.23
C GLY A 325 -21.53 16.78 19.89
N LYS A 326 -20.91 15.87 19.11
CA LYS A 326 -20.17 14.72 19.64
C LYS A 326 -18.63 14.91 19.60
N MET A 327 -18.11 15.68 18.62
CA MET A 327 -16.66 15.78 18.42
C MET A 327 -16.05 16.87 19.29
N PRO A 328 -15.03 16.56 20.12
CA PRO A 328 -14.49 17.51 21.09
C PRO A 328 -13.82 18.74 20.45
N TYR A 329 -13.30 18.63 19.24
CA TYR A 329 -12.71 19.74 18.49
C TYR A 329 -13.78 20.63 17.81
N ALA A 330 -15.04 20.20 17.79
CA ALA A 330 -16.12 20.95 17.13
C ALA A 330 -16.81 21.98 18.05
N GLU A 331 -16.50 21.97 19.34
CA GLU A 331 -17.05 22.91 20.31
C GLU A 331 -16.79 24.36 19.90
N GLY A 332 -17.85 25.19 19.86
CA GLY A 332 -17.75 26.59 19.50
C GLY A 332 -17.42 26.86 18.01
N LEU A 333 -17.58 25.87 17.14
CA LEU A 333 -17.52 26.07 15.69
C LEU A 333 -18.82 26.74 15.24
N GLY A 334 -18.73 28.01 14.80
CA GLY A 334 -19.79 28.69 14.10
C GLY A 334 -19.61 28.49 12.59
N TYR A 335 -20.29 27.50 11.98
CA TYR A 335 -20.27 27.34 10.54
C TYR A 335 -21.60 26.89 9.98
N GLN A 336 -21.85 27.20 8.71
CA GLN A 336 -22.99 26.70 7.99
C GLN A 336 -22.58 25.58 7.05
N SER A 337 -23.31 24.48 7.08
CA SER A 337 -23.11 23.37 6.18
C SER A 337 -23.71 23.60 4.81
N ASP A 338 -23.01 23.18 3.77
CA ASP A 338 -23.56 23.09 2.42
C ASP A 338 -23.27 21.69 1.89
N VAL A 339 -24.20 20.79 2.14
CA VAL A 339 -24.11 19.38 1.77
C VAL A 339 -24.05 19.20 0.25
N SER A 340 -24.58 20.13 -0.54
CA SER A 340 -24.57 20.04 -2.01
C SER A 340 -23.16 19.92 -2.59
N LYS A 341 -22.14 20.44 -1.89
CA LYS A 341 -20.73 20.38 -2.30
C LYS A 341 -20.17 18.95 -2.37
N VAL A 342 -20.75 18.03 -1.60
CA VAL A 342 -20.28 16.65 -1.48
C VAL A 342 -21.19 15.63 -2.17
N LEU A 343 -22.34 16.05 -2.72
CA LEU A 343 -23.28 15.20 -3.43
C LEU A 343 -22.96 15.16 -4.93
N ASN A 344 -22.78 13.97 -5.47
CA ASN A 344 -22.67 13.75 -6.91
C ASN A 344 -22.74 12.26 -7.23
N SER A 345 -23.93 11.73 -7.47
CA SER A 345 -24.14 10.30 -7.79
C SER A 345 -23.36 9.82 -9.02
N LYS A 346 -23.08 10.69 -10.00
CA LYS A 346 -22.30 10.33 -11.20
C LYS A 346 -20.83 10.07 -10.91
N LYS A 347 -20.30 10.54 -9.77
CA LYS A 347 -18.92 10.34 -9.31
C LYS A 347 -18.80 9.31 -8.20
N VAL A 348 -19.86 8.58 -7.93
CA VAL A 348 -19.88 7.40 -7.06
C VAL A 348 -19.91 6.17 -7.96
N SER A 349 -18.85 5.38 -7.92
CA SER A 349 -18.74 4.13 -8.68
C SER A 349 -19.41 2.98 -7.90
N ASP A 350 -18.63 2.13 -7.27
CA ASP A 350 -19.12 1.00 -6.47
C ASP A 350 -19.56 1.45 -5.07
N HIS A 351 -18.84 2.40 -4.48
CA HIS A 351 -19.06 2.92 -3.12
C HIS A 351 -18.88 4.43 -3.08
N HIS A 352 -19.65 5.08 -2.21
CA HIS A 352 -19.45 6.49 -1.88
C HIS A 352 -18.23 6.70 -0.95
N ALA A 353 -17.90 7.96 -0.68
CA ALA A 353 -16.80 8.36 0.19
C ALA A 353 -16.86 7.75 1.59
N ILE A 354 -15.73 7.70 2.28
CA ILE A 354 -15.62 7.26 3.67
C ILE A 354 -16.16 8.37 4.58
N ILE A 355 -17.24 8.08 5.29
CA ILE A 355 -17.86 8.97 6.30
C ILE A 355 -18.18 8.19 7.58
N PRO A 356 -18.32 8.86 8.73
CA PRO A 356 -18.89 8.23 9.92
C PRO A 356 -20.34 7.82 9.70
N THR A 357 -20.83 6.86 10.48
CA THR A 357 -22.25 6.50 10.52
C THR A 357 -22.93 7.10 11.75
N MET A 358 -24.26 7.02 11.83
CA MET A 358 -25.01 7.45 13.00
C MET A 358 -24.75 6.59 14.25
N GLU A 359 -24.14 5.39 14.11
CA GLU A 359 -23.74 4.57 15.26
C GLU A 359 -22.67 5.23 16.14
N VAL A 360 -21.92 6.20 15.60
CA VAL A 360 -20.96 7.01 16.36
C VAL A 360 -21.64 7.79 17.50
N ALA A 361 -22.92 8.16 17.35
CA ALA A 361 -23.67 8.82 18.42
C ALA A 361 -23.75 7.96 19.69
N LYS A 362 -23.88 6.63 19.53
CA LYS A 362 -24.04 5.63 20.61
C LYS A 362 -22.71 5.12 21.14
N ALA A 363 -21.62 5.25 20.35
CA ALA A 363 -20.33 4.70 20.69
C ALA A 363 -19.63 5.51 21.79
N ASP A 364 -18.95 4.82 22.69
CA ASP A 364 -17.94 5.44 23.55
C ASP A 364 -16.61 5.55 22.79
N ILE A 365 -16.37 6.76 22.24
CA ILE A 365 -15.15 7.04 21.47
C ILE A 365 -13.89 6.88 22.34
N GLY A 366 -14.00 7.08 23.66
CA GLY A 366 -12.90 6.93 24.61
C GLY A 366 -12.35 5.50 24.70
N GLU A 367 -13.21 4.50 24.54
CA GLU A 367 -12.85 3.08 24.60
C GLU A 367 -12.19 2.57 23.29
N LEU A 368 -12.25 3.34 22.20
CA LEU A 368 -11.59 2.96 20.96
C LEU A 368 -10.06 2.96 21.13
N LYS A 369 -9.39 2.03 20.45
CA LYS A 369 -7.93 2.05 20.32
C LYS A 369 -7.48 3.43 19.85
N GLU A 370 -6.40 3.96 20.38
CA GLU A 370 -5.91 5.31 20.07
C GLU A 370 -5.85 5.59 18.57
N ARG A 371 -5.34 4.63 17.79
CA ARG A 371 -5.26 4.75 16.32
C ARG A 371 -6.66 4.89 15.69
N ASN A 372 -7.61 4.04 16.06
CA ASN A 372 -8.97 4.07 15.53
C ASN A 372 -9.65 5.39 15.88
N ARG A 373 -9.51 5.84 17.13
CA ARG A 373 -10.04 7.12 17.60
C ARG A 373 -9.48 8.32 16.81
N LYS A 374 -8.16 8.35 16.57
CA LYS A 374 -7.53 9.41 15.75
C LYS A 374 -8.05 9.41 14.32
N ILE A 375 -8.19 8.24 13.70
CA ILE A 375 -8.74 8.12 12.35
C ILE A 375 -10.22 8.51 12.32
N LEU A 376 -11.03 8.12 13.31
CA LEU A 376 -12.44 8.53 13.40
C LEU A 376 -12.57 10.06 13.48
N TYR A 377 -11.76 10.71 14.31
CA TYR A 377 -11.74 12.17 14.40
C TYR A 377 -11.35 12.82 13.07
N LEU A 378 -10.37 12.24 12.35
CA LEU A 378 -9.96 12.73 11.05
C LEU A 378 -11.08 12.61 10.00
N VAL A 379 -11.75 11.46 9.95
CA VAL A 379 -12.87 11.20 9.04
C VAL A 379 -14.05 12.13 9.36
N SER A 380 -14.36 12.30 10.65
CA SER A 380 -15.43 13.20 11.10
C SER A 380 -15.15 14.65 10.76
N ALA A 381 -13.93 15.13 11.01
CA ALA A 381 -13.52 16.48 10.66
C ALA A 381 -13.56 16.73 9.15
N ARG A 382 -13.28 15.72 8.33
CA ARG A 382 -13.36 15.84 6.87
C ARG A 382 -14.80 16.07 6.39
N VAL A 383 -15.80 15.45 7.01
CA VAL A 383 -17.21 15.73 6.68
C VAL A 383 -17.53 17.20 6.96
N LEU A 384 -17.12 17.70 8.12
CA LEU A 384 -17.33 19.09 8.49
C LEU A 384 -16.57 20.06 7.55
N THR A 385 -15.30 19.79 7.25
CA THR A 385 -14.49 20.64 6.36
C THR A 385 -14.99 20.63 4.93
N ALA A 386 -15.43 19.47 4.41
CA ALA A 386 -15.87 19.34 3.02
C ALA A 386 -17.17 20.08 2.72
N THR A 387 -18.02 20.28 3.74
CA THR A 387 -19.31 20.98 3.64
C THR A 387 -19.25 22.43 4.10
N ALA A 388 -18.11 22.89 4.62
CA ALA A 388 -17.92 24.25 5.10
C ALA A 388 -17.73 25.26 3.96
N GLU A 389 -17.67 26.53 4.33
CA GLU A 389 -17.36 27.61 3.42
C GLU A 389 -15.90 27.60 2.94
N PRO A 390 -15.60 28.23 1.79
CA PRO A 390 -14.24 28.33 1.29
C PRO A 390 -13.37 29.21 2.20
N TYR A 391 -12.07 29.00 2.16
CA TYR A 391 -11.08 29.93 2.71
C TYR A 391 -10.80 31.04 1.71
N ILE A 392 -11.00 32.31 2.11
CA ILE A 392 -10.79 33.48 1.26
C ILE A 392 -9.71 34.36 1.88
N TYR A 393 -8.72 34.74 1.06
CA TYR A 393 -7.64 35.63 1.49
C TYR A 393 -7.20 36.56 0.35
N GLU A 394 -6.70 37.73 0.70
CA GLU A 394 -5.95 38.59 -0.20
C GLU A 394 -4.48 38.13 -0.22
N SER A 395 -3.96 37.97 -1.42
CA SER A 395 -2.54 37.70 -1.66
C SER A 395 -1.90 38.98 -2.16
N HIS A 396 -1.03 39.56 -1.35
CA HIS A 396 -0.25 40.73 -1.68
C HIS A 396 1.10 40.28 -2.30
N LYS A 397 1.45 40.85 -3.45
CA LYS A 397 2.78 40.73 -4.05
C LYS A 397 3.34 42.12 -4.21
N CYS A 398 4.16 42.51 -3.26
CA CYS A 398 4.72 43.84 -3.21
C CYS A 398 6.07 43.88 -3.87
N GLN A 399 6.29 44.89 -4.71
CA GLN A 399 7.60 45.33 -5.16
C GLN A 399 7.99 46.56 -4.35
N ILE A 400 9.13 46.52 -3.69
CA ILE A 400 9.61 47.50 -2.74
C ILE A 400 10.92 48.03 -3.25
N THR A 401 11.07 49.35 -3.34
CA THR A 401 12.30 49.99 -3.76
C THR A 401 13.01 50.62 -2.58
N CYS A 402 14.27 50.28 -2.38
CA CYS A 402 15.17 50.90 -1.41
C CYS A 402 16.47 51.30 -2.12
N ASN A 403 16.79 52.58 -2.10
CA ASN A 403 18.01 53.12 -2.74
C ASN A 403 18.27 52.58 -4.18
N TYR A 404 17.24 52.59 -5.02
CA TYR A 404 17.23 52.07 -6.40
C TYR A 404 17.34 50.55 -6.56
N HIS A 405 17.34 49.78 -5.47
CA HIS A 405 17.31 48.33 -5.48
C HIS A 405 15.89 47.81 -5.24
N THR A 406 15.55 46.75 -5.96
CA THR A 406 14.19 46.15 -5.90
C THR A 406 14.20 44.94 -5.00
N PHE A 407 13.20 44.89 -4.09
CA PHE A 407 12.92 43.78 -3.21
C PHE A 407 11.47 43.31 -3.39
N TYR A 408 11.22 42.07 -3.06
CA TYR A 408 9.91 41.43 -3.16
C TYR A 408 9.43 40.95 -1.82
N LEU A 409 8.16 41.19 -1.54
CA LEU A 409 7.47 40.69 -0.36
C LEU A 409 6.18 40.01 -0.82
N THR A 410 5.92 38.82 -0.27
CA THR A 410 4.61 38.14 -0.47
C THR A 410 3.95 37.98 0.89
N ALA A 411 2.70 38.38 0.97
CA ALA A 411 1.92 38.30 2.18
C ALA A 411 0.47 37.90 1.90
N LYS A 412 -0.22 37.49 2.97
CA LYS A 412 -1.62 37.10 2.91
C LYS A 412 -2.40 37.78 4.02
N LYS A 413 -3.59 38.27 3.67
CA LYS A 413 -4.56 38.76 4.64
C LYS A 413 -5.83 37.91 4.56
N THR A 414 -6.13 37.17 5.63
CA THR A 414 -7.31 36.32 5.70
C THR A 414 -8.59 37.20 5.76
N LYS A 415 -9.52 36.96 4.84
CA LYS A 415 -10.84 37.56 4.85
C LYS A 415 -11.94 36.68 5.46
N GLN A 416 -11.83 35.37 5.15
CA GLN A 416 -12.77 34.38 5.63
C GLN A 416 -12.01 33.07 5.91
N GLU A 417 -12.02 32.61 7.15
CA GLU A 417 -11.33 31.37 7.54
C GLU A 417 -11.97 30.13 6.92
N GLY A 418 -13.31 30.11 6.80
CA GLY A 418 -14.06 29.00 6.23
C GLY A 418 -13.64 27.64 6.83
N PHE A 419 -13.43 26.64 5.98
CA PHE A 419 -13.05 25.30 6.43
C PHE A 419 -11.71 25.24 7.19
N LYS A 420 -10.84 26.24 7.05
CA LYS A 420 -9.56 26.31 7.76
C LYS A 420 -9.74 26.40 9.28
N ALA A 421 -10.78 27.05 9.75
CA ALA A 421 -11.11 27.12 11.18
C ALA A 421 -11.24 25.71 11.78
N ILE A 422 -11.92 24.80 11.07
CA ILE A 422 -12.11 23.40 11.50
C ILE A 422 -10.79 22.64 11.49
N GLU A 423 -10.00 22.77 10.39
CA GLU A 423 -8.68 22.15 10.30
C GLU A 423 -7.73 22.61 11.42
N ASN A 424 -7.74 23.92 11.74
CA ASN A 424 -6.90 24.49 12.80
C ASN A 424 -7.30 23.97 14.18
N LYS A 425 -8.62 23.90 14.48
CA LYS A 425 -9.11 23.32 15.73
C LYS A 425 -8.74 21.83 15.85
N LEU A 426 -8.86 21.06 14.78
CA LEU A 426 -8.42 19.65 14.77
C LEU A 426 -6.91 19.51 15.02
N LYS A 427 -6.08 20.33 14.35
CA LYS A 427 -4.62 20.34 14.56
C LYS A 427 -4.26 20.71 16.00
N GLN A 428 -4.93 21.73 16.55
CA GLN A 428 -4.75 22.15 17.94
C GLN A 428 -5.13 21.04 18.92
N PHE A 429 -6.25 20.36 18.68
CA PHE A 429 -6.71 19.23 19.48
C PHE A 429 -5.68 18.08 19.52
N PHE A 430 -4.98 17.84 18.41
CA PHE A 430 -3.91 16.83 18.33
C PHE A 430 -2.53 17.35 18.72
N GLY A 431 -2.38 18.61 19.11
CA GLY A 431 -1.07 19.22 19.39
C GLY A 431 -0.15 19.30 18.16
N VAL A 432 -0.72 19.30 16.95
CA VAL A 432 0.03 19.48 15.71
C VAL A 432 0.29 20.97 15.50
N LYS A 433 1.54 21.31 15.15
CA LYS A 433 1.92 22.71 14.92
C LYS A 433 1.06 23.33 13.82
N ILE A 434 0.35 24.39 14.15
CA ILE A 434 -0.36 25.23 13.18
C ILE A 434 0.67 26.15 12.52
N GLU A 435 0.57 26.37 11.23
CA GLU A 435 1.34 27.41 10.56
C GLU A 435 1.03 28.75 11.26
N LYS A 436 2.07 29.50 11.58
CA LYS A 436 1.86 30.84 12.17
C LYS A 436 1.04 31.65 11.18
N GLU A 437 0.01 32.30 11.70
CA GLU A 437 -0.67 33.35 10.95
C GLU A 437 0.39 34.37 10.54
N GLU A 438 0.42 34.67 9.23
CA GLU A 438 1.23 35.77 8.74
C GLU A 438 0.68 37.06 9.39
N PRO A 439 1.53 37.99 9.84
CA PRO A 439 1.06 39.22 10.48
C PRO A 439 0.10 39.98 9.55
N GLU A 440 -0.93 40.58 10.14
CA GLU A 440 -1.80 41.47 9.36
C GLU A 440 -0.94 42.60 8.77
N LEU A 441 -0.87 42.64 7.46
CA LEU A 441 -0.07 43.64 6.75
C LEU A 441 -0.88 44.87 6.47
N ASP A 442 -0.40 45.99 7.00
CA ASP A 442 -0.85 47.32 6.64
C ASP A 442 0.09 47.89 5.57
N ILE A 443 0.01 47.31 4.35
CA ILE A 443 0.90 47.63 3.22
C ILE A 443 0.09 48.02 1.98
N TRP A 444 0.49 49.12 1.30
CA TRP A 444 -0.09 49.57 0.04
C TRP A 444 0.93 50.38 -0.77
N ALA A 445 0.70 50.48 -2.07
CA ALA A 445 1.57 51.22 -2.98
C ALA A 445 1.69 52.72 -2.58
N GLY A 446 2.88 53.25 -2.60
CA GLY A 446 3.22 54.65 -2.20
C GLY A 446 3.54 54.79 -0.69
N LYS A 447 3.39 53.76 0.12
CA LYS A 447 3.74 53.81 1.56
C LYS A 447 5.26 53.65 1.73
N HIS A 448 5.80 54.50 2.60
CA HIS A 448 7.22 54.48 2.98
C HIS A 448 7.40 53.82 4.34
N TYR A 449 8.47 53.04 4.50
CA TYR A 449 8.88 52.37 5.71
C TYR A 449 10.37 52.56 6.00
N GLY A 450 10.75 52.36 7.26
CA GLY A 450 12.15 52.41 7.65
C GLY A 450 12.41 53.36 8.86
N PRO A 451 13.67 53.47 9.25
CA PRO A 451 14.85 52.94 8.53
C PRO A 451 14.88 51.44 8.47
N CYS A 452 15.39 50.88 7.35
CA CYS A 452 15.43 49.42 7.14
C CYS A 452 16.69 48.79 7.76
N ASP A 453 16.55 47.71 8.48
CA ASP A 453 17.68 46.83 8.74
C ASP A 453 17.95 45.98 7.51
N SER A 454 19.22 45.85 7.10
CA SER A 454 19.60 45.07 5.93
C SER A 454 20.63 44.00 6.26
N PHE A 455 20.51 42.85 5.63
CA PHE A 455 21.47 41.74 5.79
C PHE A 455 21.46 40.83 4.56
N VAL A 456 22.43 39.90 4.49
CA VAL A 456 22.51 38.89 3.45
C VAL A 456 22.28 37.52 4.04
N SER A 457 21.44 36.73 3.40
CA SER A 457 21.25 35.32 3.70
C SER A 457 21.93 34.42 2.67
N GLU A 458 22.50 33.32 3.15
CA GLU A 458 23.11 32.27 2.34
C GLU A 458 22.17 31.07 2.26
N HIS A 459 21.92 30.60 1.07
CA HIS A 459 21.03 29.46 0.79
C HIS A 459 21.70 28.44 -0.11
N PHE A 460 21.14 27.25 -0.12
CA PHE A 460 21.52 26.19 -1.04
C PHE A 460 20.26 25.61 -1.71
N THR A 461 20.37 25.30 -2.98
CA THR A 461 19.35 24.49 -3.64
C THR A 461 19.18 23.17 -2.92
N GLN A 462 17.97 22.65 -2.86
CA GLN A 462 17.64 21.43 -2.13
C GLN A 462 17.31 20.29 -3.09
N PRO A 463 17.79 19.07 -2.82
CA PRO A 463 17.38 17.89 -3.58
C PRO A 463 15.89 17.62 -3.40
N PRO A 464 15.27 16.86 -4.32
CA PRO A 464 13.93 16.35 -4.09
C PRO A 464 13.88 15.59 -2.76
N LYS A 465 12.79 15.73 -2.02
CA LYS A 465 12.61 14.97 -0.77
C LYS A 465 12.39 13.48 -1.07
N GLN A 466 12.91 12.61 -0.19
CA GLN A 466 12.60 11.18 -0.21
C GLN A 466 11.09 10.95 -0.16
N TYR A 467 10.63 9.87 -0.78
CA TYR A 467 9.24 9.48 -0.66
C TYR A 467 8.89 9.10 0.78
N THR A 468 7.79 9.64 1.27
CA THR A 468 7.02 9.10 2.41
C THR A 468 5.87 8.27 1.86
N GLU A 469 5.11 7.58 2.71
CA GLU A 469 3.91 6.89 2.21
C GLU A 469 2.88 7.87 1.64
N ASP A 470 2.69 9.06 2.25
CA ASP A 470 1.85 10.13 1.69
C ASP A 470 2.26 10.49 0.25
N THR A 471 3.53 10.81 0.06
CA THR A 471 4.00 11.29 -1.25
C THR A 471 4.12 10.17 -2.28
N LEU A 472 4.43 8.93 -1.85
CA LEU A 472 4.43 7.77 -2.73
C LEU A 472 3.02 7.39 -3.19
N LEU A 473 2.04 7.35 -2.28
CA LEU A 473 0.64 7.09 -2.63
C LEU A 473 0.13 8.11 -3.64
N SER A 474 0.43 9.41 -3.43
CA SER A 474 0.10 10.47 -4.39
C SER A 474 0.79 10.29 -5.74
N ALA A 475 2.04 9.85 -5.75
CA ALA A 475 2.77 9.59 -6.98
C ALA A 475 2.23 8.34 -7.70
N MET A 476 1.90 7.26 -6.98
CA MET A 476 1.24 6.07 -7.54
C MET A 476 -0.10 6.40 -8.19
N GLU A 477 -0.89 7.27 -7.55
CA GLU A 477 -2.20 7.69 -8.06
C GLU A 477 -2.11 8.50 -9.37
N ARG A 478 -1.05 9.29 -9.53
CA ARG A 478 -0.82 10.11 -10.72
C ARG A 478 0.07 9.44 -11.77
N ALA A 479 0.68 8.31 -11.44
CA ALA A 479 1.59 7.61 -12.34
C ALA A 479 0.88 7.18 -13.63
N GLY A 480 1.51 7.45 -14.77
CA GLY A 480 0.96 7.17 -16.11
C GLY A 480 -0.04 8.20 -16.65
N ASN A 481 -0.48 9.17 -15.82
CA ASN A 481 -1.46 10.18 -16.26
C ASN A 481 -0.88 11.19 -17.28
N GLU A 482 0.42 11.41 -17.27
CA GLU A 482 1.10 12.33 -18.19
C GLU A 482 1.21 11.74 -19.61
N GLU A 483 1.09 10.42 -19.74
CA GLU A 483 1.23 9.67 -20.96
C GLU A 483 -0.12 9.27 -21.61
N LEU A 484 -1.24 9.57 -20.93
CA LEU A 484 -2.60 9.23 -21.38
C LEU A 484 -3.34 10.48 -21.89
N THR A 485 -4.17 10.30 -22.93
CA THR A 485 -5.00 11.37 -23.50
C THR A 485 -6.03 11.92 -22.50
N GLU A 486 -6.50 13.16 -22.68
CA GLU A 486 -7.38 13.86 -21.72
C GLU A 486 -8.73 13.18 -21.47
N ASP A 487 -9.22 12.36 -22.38
CA ASP A 487 -10.53 11.69 -22.30
C ASP A 487 -10.51 10.33 -21.58
N THR A 488 -9.35 9.87 -21.11
CA THR A 488 -9.25 8.59 -20.41
C THR A 488 -9.38 8.73 -18.90
N GLU A 489 -10.18 7.87 -18.29
CA GLU A 489 -10.29 7.78 -16.83
C GLU A 489 -8.94 7.40 -16.23
N LYS A 490 -8.26 8.40 -15.66
CA LYS A 490 -6.86 8.32 -15.21
C LYS A 490 -6.72 7.42 -13.98
N LYS A 491 -6.38 6.15 -14.18
CA LYS A 491 -6.09 5.21 -13.09
C LYS A 491 -4.58 5.01 -12.98
N GLY A 492 -4.00 5.43 -11.85
CA GLY A 492 -2.57 5.27 -11.58
C GLY A 492 -2.14 3.82 -11.28
N LEU A 493 -0.99 3.65 -10.63
CA LEU A 493 -0.46 2.36 -10.19
C LEU A 493 -1.29 1.78 -9.05
N GLY A 494 -1.94 0.65 -9.29
CA GLY A 494 -2.78 -0.04 -8.31
C GLY A 494 -4.07 0.72 -7.95
N THR A 495 -4.98 0.03 -7.30
CA THR A 495 -6.22 0.60 -6.76
C THR A 495 -6.01 1.09 -5.32
N PRO A 496 -6.88 1.96 -4.78
CA PRO A 496 -6.82 2.35 -3.37
C PRO A 496 -6.73 1.14 -2.43
N ALA A 497 -7.48 0.08 -2.71
CA ALA A 497 -7.48 -1.15 -1.92
C ALA A 497 -6.14 -1.91 -1.91
N THR A 498 -5.31 -1.77 -2.94
CA THR A 498 -4.10 -2.60 -3.14
C THR A 498 -2.80 -1.86 -2.87
N ARG A 499 -2.77 -0.52 -2.95
CA ARG A 499 -1.53 0.28 -2.80
C ARG A 499 -0.80 0.03 -1.49
N ALA A 500 -1.52 -0.02 -0.37
CA ALA A 500 -0.93 -0.32 0.94
C ALA A 500 -0.22 -1.67 0.96
N ALA A 501 -0.88 -2.72 0.47
CA ALA A 501 -0.32 -4.07 0.40
C ALA A 501 0.92 -4.15 -0.52
N ILE A 502 0.96 -3.37 -1.60
CA ILE A 502 2.12 -3.28 -2.50
C ILE A 502 3.33 -2.68 -1.77
N ILE A 503 3.15 -1.59 -1.04
CA ILE A 503 4.23 -0.98 -0.24
C ILE A 503 4.75 -1.97 0.80
N GLU A 504 3.86 -2.61 1.56
CA GLU A 504 4.25 -3.63 2.54
C GLU A 504 4.99 -4.80 1.89
N LYS A 505 4.56 -5.26 0.73
CA LYS A 505 5.21 -6.36 0.00
C LYS A 505 6.62 -6.01 -0.47
N LEU A 506 6.84 -4.75 -0.91
CA LEU A 506 8.19 -4.26 -1.25
C LEU A 506 9.12 -4.28 -0.04
N ILE A 507 8.61 -3.90 1.14
CA ILE A 507 9.38 -3.90 2.39
C ILE A 507 9.64 -5.33 2.87
N GLN A 508 8.64 -6.20 2.90
CA GLN A 508 8.77 -7.60 3.28
C GLN A 508 9.71 -8.38 2.35
N SER A 509 9.72 -8.04 1.06
CA SER A 509 10.65 -8.63 0.08
C SER A 509 12.07 -8.09 0.21
N GLY A 510 12.32 -7.07 1.03
CA GLY A 510 13.62 -6.50 1.28
C GLY A 510 14.12 -5.56 0.18
N PHE A 511 13.26 -5.10 -0.73
CA PHE A 511 13.61 -4.14 -1.79
C PHE A 511 13.54 -2.68 -1.33
N VAL A 512 12.70 -2.41 -0.35
CA VAL A 512 12.52 -1.08 0.26
C VAL A 512 12.62 -1.23 1.77
N LYS A 513 13.14 -0.21 2.44
CA LYS A 513 13.14 -0.08 3.91
C LYS A 513 12.51 1.24 4.33
N ARG A 514 11.93 1.26 5.53
CA ARG A 514 11.50 2.50 6.18
C ARG A 514 12.64 3.08 6.99
N GLU A 515 13.02 4.33 6.71
CA GLU A 515 13.93 5.12 7.53
C GLU A 515 13.14 6.29 8.11
N LYS A 516 12.69 6.15 9.37
CA LYS A 516 11.70 7.04 9.99
C LYS A 516 10.41 7.06 9.15
N LYS A 517 10.03 8.20 8.55
CA LYS A 517 8.88 8.34 7.65
C LYS A 517 9.21 8.07 6.17
N ASN A 518 10.50 7.97 5.82
CA ASN A 518 10.95 7.86 4.44
C ASN A 518 10.99 6.41 3.96
N LEU A 519 10.67 6.21 2.70
CA LEU A 519 10.81 4.96 1.96
C LEU A 519 12.08 5.03 1.11
N VAL A 520 13.05 4.18 1.42
CA VAL A 520 14.37 4.19 0.79
C VAL A 520 14.63 2.83 0.13
N PRO A 521 15.12 2.78 -1.13
CA PRO A 521 15.43 1.53 -1.77
C PRO A 521 16.65 0.88 -1.09
N THR A 522 16.66 -0.43 -1.02
CA THR A 522 17.83 -1.21 -0.61
C THR A 522 18.75 -1.44 -1.81
N ASP A 523 19.96 -1.96 -1.58
CA ASP A 523 20.86 -2.36 -2.66
C ASP A 523 20.19 -3.40 -3.58
N ASP A 524 19.46 -4.37 -3.00
CA ASP A 524 18.72 -5.38 -3.78
C ASP A 524 17.61 -4.73 -4.63
N GLY A 525 16.94 -3.68 -4.10
CA GLY A 525 15.95 -2.93 -4.85
C GLY A 525 16.54 -2.12 -5.99
N ASN A 526 17.67 -1.43 -5.77
CA ASN A 526 18.38 -0.69 -6.81
C ASN A 526 18.82 -1.64 -7.94
N VAL A 527 19.43 -2.76 -7.58
CA VAL A 527 19.92 -3.75 -8.54
C VAL A 527 18.76 -4.32 -9.36
N LEU A 528 17.64 -4.68 -8.73
CA LEU A 528 16.45 -5.18 -9.45
C LEU A 528 16.01 -4.20 -10.55
N ILE A 529 15.90 -2.92 -10.24
CA ILE A 529 15.45 -1.92 -11.23
C ILE A 529 16.49 -1.70 -12.34
N THR A 530 17.78 -1.81 -12.04
CA THR A 530 18.85 -1.65 -13.04
C THR A 530 18.79 -2.73 -14.13
N VAL A 531 18.37 -3.94 -13.79
CA VAL A 531 18.40 -5.09 -14.71
C VAL A 531 17.12 -5.36 -15.46
N LEU A 532 15.99 -4.81 -14.97
CA LEU A 532 14.71 -4.98 -15.62
C LEU A 532 14.56 -4.02 -16.81
N PRO A 533 13.87 -4.44 -17.89
CA PRO A 533 13.57 -3.58 -19.02
C PRO A 533 12.55 -2.49 -18.65
N ASP A 534 12.58 -1.40 -19.41
CA ASP A 534 11.75 -0.22 -19.13
C ASP A 534 10.26 -0.51 -19.23
N GLU A 535 9.85 -1.41 -20.12
CA GLU A 535 8.45 -1.82 -20.28
C GLU A 535 7.86 -2.37 -18.97
N ILE A 536 8.60 -3.18 -18.23
CA ILE A 536 8.14 -3.77 -16.95
C ILE A 536 8.21 -2.74 -15.81
N LYS A 537 9.10 -1.75 -15.93
CA LYS A 537 9.24 -0.66 -14.94
C LYS A 537 8.24 0.46 -15.16
N SER A 538 7.66 0.55 -16.36
CA SER A 538 6.79 1.65 -16.74
C SER A 538 5.43 1.58 -16.04
N PRO A 539 4.95 2.68 -15.44
CA PRO A 539 3.56 2.80 -14.97
C PRO A 539 2.54 2.71 -16.09
N LYS A 540 2.91 3.09 -17.33
CA LYS A 540 2.02 3.15 -18.50
C LYS A 540 1.34 1.81 -18.78
N MET A 541 2.13 0.74 -18.86
CA MET A 541 1.59 -0.62 -19.07
C MET A 541 0.51 -0.98 -18.03
N THR A 542 0.76 -0.62 -16.76
CA THR A 542 -0.22 -0.89 -15.68
C THR A 542 -1.49 -0.08 -15.86
N ALA A 543 -1.39 1.19 -16.27
CA ALA A 543 -2.53 2.06 -16.51
C ALA A 543 -3.37 1.56 -17.71
N GLU A 544 -2.74 1.18 -18.80
CA GLU A 544 -3.39 0.59 -19.99
C GLU A 544 -4.17 -0.70 -19.63
N TRP A 545 -3.57 -1.55 -18.80
CA TRP A 545 -4.25 -2.77 -18.34
C TRP A 545 -5.45 -2.49 -17.43
N GLU A 546 -5.36 -1.52 -16.53
CA GLU A 546 -6.51 -1.16 -15.68
C GLU A 546 -7.66 -0.57 -16.53
N MET A 547 -7.34 0.13 -17.63
CA MET A 547 -8.36 0.56 -18.59
C MET A 547 -9.01 -0.62 -19.31
N ALA A 548 -8.22 -1.54 -19.86
CA ALA A 548 -8.74 -2.74 -20.51
C ALA A 548 -9.61 -3.58 -19.56
N LEU A 549 -9.18 -3.76 -18.32
CA LEU A 549 -9.96 -4.44 -17.27
C LEU A 549 -11.28 -3.72 -16.94
N ASN A 550 -11.32 -2.40 -17.01
CA ASN A 550 -12.55 -1.63 -16.88
C ASN A 550 -13.48 -1.86 -18.08
N HIS A 551 -12.92 -1.84 -19.29
CA HIS A 551 -13.68 -2.12 -20.50
C HIS A 551 -14.30 -3.54 -20.48
N ILE A 552 -13.56 -4.53 -19.95
CA ILE A 552 -14.11 -5.89 -19.73
C ILE A 552 -15.27 -5.83 -18.72
N ALA A 553 -15.12 -5.09 -17.60
CA ALA A 553 -16.21 -4.96 -16.63
C ALA A 553 -17.46 -4.27 -17.19
N GLN A 554 -17.29 -3.42 -18.20
CA GLN A 554 -18.38 -2.72 -18.93
C GLN A 554 -18.88 -3.48 -20.18
N ASN A 555 -18.35 -4.67 -20.48
CA ASN A 555 -18.62 -5.46 -21.69
C ASN A 555 -18.28 -4.74 -23.01
N THR A 556 -17.27 -3.88 -23.02
CA THR A 556 -16.78 -3.16 -24.22
C THR A 556 -15.49 -3.74 -24.78
N GLU A 557 -14.83 -4.66 -24.06
CA GLU A 557 -13.66 -5.43 -24.47
C GLU A 557 -13.81 -6.88 -24.00
N THR A 558 -13.18 -7.84 -24.69
CA THR A 558 -13.25 -9.25 -24.33
C THR A 558 -12.08 -9.68 -23.44
N ALA A 559 -12.36 -10.64 -22.56
CA ALA A 559 -11.34 -11.25 -21.69
C ALA A 559 -10.20 -11.92 -22.48
N ASP A 560 -10.55 -12.55 -23.61
CA ASP A 560 -9.60 -13.31 -24.43
C ASP A 560 -8.63 -12.39 -25.18
N GLU A 561 -9.11 -11.28 -25.77
CA GLU A 561 -8.24 -10.28 -26.42
C GLU A 561 -7.20 -9.73 -25.44
N PHE A 562 -7.63 -9.35 -24.24
CA PHE A 562 -6.74 -8.87 -23.20
C PHE A 562 -5.68 -9.92 -22.82
N LEU A 563 -6.08 -11.18 -22.54
CA LEU A 563 -5.15 -12.24 -22.12
C LEU A 563 -4.20 -12.67 -23.25
N ASN A 564 -4.64 -12.64 -24.49
CA ASN A 564 -3.78 -12.91 -25.66
C ASN A 564 -2.68 -11.85 -25.77
N GLY A 565 -3.00 -10.57 -25.64
CA GLY A 565 -1.99 -9.50 -25.63
C GLY A 565 -0.96 -9.65 -24.51
N ILE A 566 -1.37 -10.11 -23.33
CA ILE A 566 -0.43 -10.39 -22.21
C ILE A 566 0.46 -11.61 -22.55
N THR A 567 -0.10 -12.62 -23.18
CA THR A 567 0.65 -13.81 -23.58
C THR A 567 1.71 -13.47 -24.61
N GLU A 568 1.35 -12.69 -25.63
CA GLU A 568 2.26 -12.19 -26.67
C GLU A 568 3.40 -11.36 -26.03
N LEU A 569 3.09 -10.45 -25.13
CA LEU A 569 4.07 -9.66 -24.38
C LEU A 569 5.07 -10.57 -23.65
N MET A 570 4.62 -11.66 -23.01
CA MET A 570 5.52 -12.59 -22.31
C MET A 570 6.38 -13.40 -23.29
N GLN A 571 5.84 -13.79 -24.44
CA GLN A 571 6.59 -14.47 -25.52
C GLN A 571 7.70 -13.57 -26.08
N GLU A 572 7.38 -12.31 -26.39
CA GLU A 572 8.35 -11.32 -26.85
C GLU A 572 9.43 -11.03 -25.82
N LEU A 573 9.04 -10.92 -24.55
CA LEU A 573 9.99 -10.67 -23.46
C LEU A 573 10.99 -11.83 -23.34
N VAL A 574 10.53 -13.08 -23.36
CA VAL A 574 11.40 -14.25 -23.29
C VAL A 574 12.30 -14.33 -24.52
N ALA A 575 11.77 -14.11 -25.73
CA ALA A 575 12.54 -14.15 -26.97
C ALA A 575 13.64 -13.06 -27.01
N ARG A 576 13.38 -11.87 -26.48
CA ARG A 576 14.34 -10.74 -26.43
C ARG A 576 15.50 -11.00 -25.48
N TYR A 577 15.24 -11.70 -24.35
CA TYR A 577 16.23 -11.93 -23.28
C TYR A 577 16.73 -13.36 -23.25
N GLN A 578 17.32 -13.83 -24.39
CA GLN A 578 17.90 -15.19 -24.50
C GLN A 578 19.22 -15.39 -23.72
N GLY A 579 19.86 -14.32 -23.30
CA GLY A 579 21.07 -14.33 -22.50
C GLY A 579 21.47 -12.93 -22.05
N ILE A 580 22.42 -12.89 -21.13
CA ILE A 580 23.03 -11.65 -20.64
C ILE A 580 24.55 -11.78 -20.66
N SER A 581 25.26 -10.64 -20.85
CA SER A 581 26.72 -10.64 -20.78
C SER A 581 27.21 -10.96 -19.37
N GLU A 582 28.39 -11.56 -19.27
CA GLU A 582 29.05 -11.84 -17.97
C GLU A 582 29.25 -10.55 -17.16
N GLU A 583 29.48 -9.41 -17.81
CA GLU A 583 29.60 -8.09 -17.16
C GLU A 583 28.31 -7.70 -16.42
N LYS A 584 27.14 -7.90 -17.04
CA LYS A 584 25.84 -7.68 -16.39
C LYS A 584 25.55 -8.69 -15.28
N LYS A 585 25.97 -9.95 -15.43
CA LYS A 585 25.89 -10.93 -14.34
C LYS A 585 26.74 -10.52 -13.15
N ASN A 586 27.92 -9.95 -13.41
CA ASN A 586 28.86 -9.52 -12.36
C ASN A 586 28.37 -8.31 -11.56
N GLN A 587 27.47 -7.48 -12.10
CA GLN A 587 26.80 -6.42 -11.33
C GLN A 587 26.01 -6.96 -10.13
N PHE A 588 25.53 -8.20 -10.19
CA PHE A 588 24.89 -8.90 -9.09
C PHE A 588 25.83 -9.68 -8.16
N GLN A 589 27.11 -9.85 -8.50
CA GLN A 589 28.08 -10.58 -7.66
C GLN A 589 28.54 -9.82 -6.41
N GLY A 590 28.02 -8.62 -6.18
CA GLY A 590 28.26 -7.85 -4.98
C GLY A 590 27.40 -8.28 -3.80
N LYS A 591 27.87 -9.20 -2.98
CA LYS A 591 27.36 -9.76 -1.72
C LYS A 591 26.57 -11.06 -1.87
N ALA A 592 27.30 -12.14 -2.03
CA ALA A 592 26.80 -13.46 -1.64
C ALA A 592 26.26 -13.39 -0.21
N LYS A 593 24.94 -13.54 -0.03
CA LYS A 593 24.25 -13.41 1.27
C LYS A 593 24.75 -14.51 2.21
N GLY A 594 25.32 -14.13 3.32
CA GLY A 594 25.79 -15.03 4.38
C GLY A 594 27.31 -15.14 4.46
N GLU A 595 27.82 -15.21 5.69
CA GLU A 595 29.24 -15.44 5.96
C GLU A 595 29.65 -16.83 5.43
N VAL A 596 30.81 -16.90 4.80
CA VAL A 596 31.40 -18.20 4.42
C VAL A 596 31.86 -18.93 5.68
N ILE A 597 31.34 -20.11 5.90
CA ILE A 597 31.64 -20.91 7.10
C ILE A 597 32.54 -22.12 6.86
N GLY A 598 32.75 -22.47 5.61
CA GLY A 598 33.62 -23.60 5.21
C GLY A 598 33.46 -23.94 3.74
N LYS A 599 34.08 -25.05 3.33
CA LYS A 599 33.98 -25.63 1.98
C LYS A 599 32.96 -26.75 1.95
N CYS A 600 32.25 -26.87 0.84
CA CYS A 600 31.27 -27.92 0.62
C CYS A 600 31.95 -29.26 0.42
N PRO A 601 31.61 -30.31 1.17
CA PRO A 601 32.21 -31.62 1.00
C PRO A 601 31.84 -32.30 -0.32
N ARG A 602 30.75 -31.89 -1.00
CA ARG A 602 30.30 -32.47 -2.27
C ARG A 602 30.99 -31.86 -3.48
N CYS A 603 31.11 -30.53 -3.54
CA CYS A 603 31.58 -29.84 -4.75
C CYS A 603 32.74 -28.87 -4.53
N GLY A 604 33.20 -28.67 -3.28
CA GLY A 604 34.31 -27.78 -2.94
C GLY A 604 33.94 -26.28 -2.92
N ALA A 605 32.74 -25.89 -3.34
CA ALA A 605 32.30 -24.49 -3.30
C ALA A 605 32.11 -24.00 -1.85
N ASP A 606 31.94 -22.69 -1.66
CA ASP A 606 31.74 -22.12 -0.33
C ASP A 606 30.42 -22.58 0.29
N VAL A 607 30.42 -22.92 1.58
CA VAL A 607 29.22 -23.09 2.39
C VAL A 607 28.96 -21.79 3.15
N ARG A 608 27.74 -21.27 3.04
CA ARG A 608 27.33 -19.96 3.59
C ARG A 608 26.21 -20.10 4.61
N GLU A 609 26.19 -19.16 5.55
CA GLU A 609 25.14 -19.10 6.57
C GLU A 609 23.87 -18.47 6.03
N GLY A 610 22.75 -19.23 6.03
CA GLY A 610 21.39 -18.76 5.79
C GLY A 610 20.63 -18.51 7.09
N LYS A 611 19.38 -18.03 6.98
CA LYS A 611 18.50 -17.80 8.14
C LYS A 611 18.20 -19.10 8.91
N VAL A 612 17.90 -20.18 8.20
CA VAL A 612 17.45 -21.47 8.75
C VAL A 612 18.42 -22.62 8.53
N ASN A 613 19.47 -22.42 7.74
CA ASN A 613 20.42 -23.46 7.32
C ASN A 613 21.80 -22.89 7.02
N PHE A 614 22.75 -23.80 6.80
CA PHE A 614 24.03 -23.52 6.15
C PHE A 614 24.00 -24.26 4.81
N TYR A 615 24.22 -23.57 3.69
CA TYR A 615 23.99 -24.10 2.35
C TYR A 615 25.19 -23.87 1.42
N CYS A 616 25.36 -24.77 0.45
CA CYS A 616 26.38 -24.62 -0.59
C CYS A 616 26.06 -23.43 -1.50
N SER A 617 27.06 -22.63 -1.83
CA SER A 617 26.92 -21.48 -2.75
C SER A 617 26.70 -21.89 -4.21
N ASP A 618 27.09 -23.12 -4.57
CA ASP A 618 26.76 -23.68 -5.86
C ASP A 618 25.31 -24.21 -5.86
N ARG A 619 24.48 -23.64 -6.69
CA ARG A 619 23.04 -23.99 -6.78
C ARG A 619 22.80 -25.40 -7.37
N ASN A 620 23.74 -25.93 -8.11
CA ASN A 620 23.66 -27.31 -8.60
C ASN A 620 23.98 -28.34 -7.51
N CYS A 621 24.51 -27.87 -6.38
CA CYS A 621 24.85 -28.71 -5.23
C CYS A 621 23.79 -28.55 -4.13
N ALA A 622 23.05 -29.60 -3.85
CA ALA A 622 21.99 -29.61 -2.83
C ALA A 622 22.51 -29.75 -1.38
N PHE A 623 23.82 -29.59 -1.12
CA PHE A 623 24.39 -29.72 0.22
C PHE A 623 23.83 -28.68 1.18
N THR A 624 23.26 -29.14 2.31
CA THR A 624 22.63 -28.27 3.32
C THR A 624 22.77 -28.90 4.71
N LEU A 625 23.15 -28.06 5.70
CA LEU A 625 23.04 -28.37 7.13
C LEU A 625 21.91 -27.51 7.75
N TRP A 626 20.90 -28.14 8.31
CA TRP A 626 19.76 -27.46 8.89
C TRP A 626 20.03 -26.99 10.32
N LYS A 627 19.77 -25.73 10.67
CA LYS A 627 19.93 -25.20 12.04
C LYS A 627 18.99 -25.88 13.05
N ASN A 628 17.85 -26.38 12.60
CA ASN A 628 16.87 -27.16 13.37
C ASN A 628 17.01 -28.67 13.15
N ASP A 629 18.23 -29.17 12.96
CA ASP A 629 18.48 -30.59 12.74
C ASP A 629 17.92 -31.43 13.89
N LYS A 630 17.06 -32.42 13.53
CA LYS A 630 16.32 -33.24 14.50
C LYS A 630 17.22 -34.23 15.25
N PHE A 631 18.27 -34.71 14.62
CA PHE A 631 19.19 -35.66 15.25
C PHE A 631 19.95 -34.95 16.37
N LEU A 632 20.64 -33.84 16.04
CA LEU A 632 21.39 -33.07 17.04
C LEU A 632 20.49 -32.55 18.16
N ALA A 633 19.30 -32.07 17.83
CA ALA A 633 18.30 -31.64 18.82
C ALA A 633 17.91 -32.77 19.78
N SER A 634 17.78 -34.01 19.25
CA SER A 634 17.48 -35.20 20.09
C SER A 634 18.60 -35.59 21.04
N GLN A 635 19.83 -35.15 20.77
CA GLN A 635 21.02 -35.35 21.60
C GLN A 635 21.34 -34.15 22.50
N GLY A 636 20.42 -33.17 22.61
CA GLY A 636 20.63 -31.98 23.40
C GLY A 636 21.61 -30.97 22.80
N LYS A 637 21.89 -31.05 21.49
CA LYS A 637 22.81 -30.18 20.76
C LYS A 637 22.09 -29.34 19.68
N LYS A 638 22.73 -28.25 19.29
CA LYS A 638 22.22 -27.37 18.21
C LYS A 638 23.19 -27.30 17.06
N MET A 639 22.69 -27.22 15.86
CA MET A 639 23.47 -26.92 14.67
C MET A 639 23.65 -25.39 14.57
N ASP A 640 24.51 -24.84 15.40
CA ASP A 640 24.94 -23.46 15.31
C ASP A 640 26.12 -23.28 14.36
N LYS A 641 26.54 -22.05 14.13
CA LYS A 641 27.65 -21.70 13.24
C LYS A 641 28.96 -22.38 13.62
N THR A 642 29.24 -22.48 14.92
CA THR A 642 30.48 -23.13 15.41
C THR A 642 30.47 -24.62 15.17
N THR A 643 29.34 -25.26 15.41
CA THR A 643 29.10 -26.67 15.15
C THR A 643 29.20 -27.00 13.67
N ALA A 644 28.56 -26.17 12.81
CA ALA A 644 28.63 -26.32 11.37
C ALA A 644 30.07 -26.18 10.84
N LYS A 645 30.85 -25.18 11.29
CA LYS A 645 32.28 -25.03 10.96
C LYS A 645 33.10 -26.25 11.33
N LYS A 646 32.84 -26.84 12.51
CA LYS A 646 33.55 -28.04 12.96
C LYS A 646 33.22 -29.26 12.09
N PHE A 647 31.94 -29.47 11.74
CA PHE A 647 31.56 -30.55 10.83
C PHE A 647 32.15 -30.39 9.44
N LEU A 648 32.11 -29.19 8.87
CA LEU A 648 32.69 -28.91 7.56
C LEU A 648 34.22 -29.11 7.52
N SER A 649 34.92 -28.83 8.63
CA SER A 649 36.39 -28.93 8.69
C SER A 649 36.89 -30.30 9.09
N LYS A 650 36.19 -31.03 9.97
CA LYS A 650 36.66 -32.26 10.60
C LYS A 650 35.79 -33.50 10.29
N GLY A 651 34.60 -33.29 9.72
CA GLY A 651 33.63 -34.37 9.48
C GLY A 651 32.99 -34.94 10.74
N LYS A 652 33.60 -34.76 11.92
CA LYS A 652 33.14 -35.32 13.19
C LYS A 652 33.43 -34.42 14.37
N ILE A 653 32.60 -34.51 15.43
CA ILE A 653 32.73 -33.75 16.67
C ILE A 653 32.55 -34.68 17.86
N HIS A 654 33.53 -34.65 18.77
CA HIS A 654 33.47 -35.40 20.04
C HIS A 654 32.75 -34.54 21.10
N TYR A 655 31.73 -35.13 21.73
CA TYR A 655 30.97 -34.51 22.82
C TYR A 655 31.02 -35.40 24.07
N LYS A 656 31.26 -34.77 25.24
CA LYS A 656 31.26 -35.45 26.55
C LYS A 656 29.90 -35.40 27.23
N ASP A 657 28.95 -34.63 26.67
CA ASP A 657 27.71 -34.21 27.30
C ASP A 657 26.49 -34.34 26.35
N LEU A 658 26.43 -35.38 25.57
CA LEU A 658 25.24 -35.75 24.80
C LEU A 658 24.14 -36.23 25.75
N VAL A 659 22.90 -35.95 25.46
CA VAL A 659 21.77 -36.34 26.30
C VAL A 659 20.99 -37.47 25.65
N SER A 660 20.85 -38.60 26.34
CA SER A 660 20.06 -39.73 25.85
C SER A 660 18.56 -39.41 25.90
N ARG A 661 17.86 -39.47 24.78
CA ARG A 661 16.41 -39.29 24.68
C ARG A 661 15.60 -40.29 25.52
N LYS A 662 16.13 -41.50 25.73
CA LYS A 662 15.43 -42.56 26.50
C LYS A 662 15.60 -42.40 27.99
N THR A 663 16.76 -41.98 28.47
CA THR A 663 17.08 -42.00 29.91
C THR A 663 17.30 -40.61 30.51
N GLY A 664 17.43 -39.56 29.69
CA GLY A 664 17.75 -38.20 30.13
C GLY A 664 19.21 -38.06 30.66
N ARG A 665 19.99 -39.12 30.71
CA ARG A 665 21.37 -39.12 31.25
C ARG A 665 22.35 -38.60 30.19
N GLN A 666 23.37 -37.91 30.66
CA GLN A 666 24.51 -37.51 29.80
C GLN A 666 25.41 -38.71 29.47
N TYR A 667 25.96 -38.71 28.29
CA TYR A 667 26.91 -39.70 27.84
C TYR A 667 27.92 -39.10 26.83
N GLU A 668 29.02 -39.78 26.63
CA GLU A 668 30.12 -39.38 25.78
C GLU A 668 30.11 -40.19 24.47
N ALA A 669 30.16 -39.50 23.34
CA ALA A 669 30.29 -40.10 22.02
C ALA A 669 30.77 -39.07 20.99
N THR A 670 31.27 -39.59 19.87
CA THR A 670 31.59 -38.77 18.69
C THR A 670 30.41 -38.78 17.73
N VAL A 671 29.96 -37.59 17.32
CA VAL A 671 28.99 -37.43 16.25
C VAL A 671 29.73 -37.26 14.94
N GLU A 672 29.52 -38.14 13.99
CA GLU A 672 30.07 -38.08 12.65
C GLU A 672 29.04 -37.64 11.64
N MET A 673 29.42 -36.69 10.81
CA MET A 673 28.61 -36.21 9.68
C MET A 673 28.81 -37.15 8.50
N VAL A 674 27.76 -37.82 8.05
CA VAL A 674 27.75 -38.70 6.88
C VAL A 674 26.98 -38.04 5.76
N ASP A 675 27.66 -37.75 4.69
CA ASP A 675 27.03 -37.16 3.50
C ASP A 675 26.81 -38.29 2.45
N PRO A 676 25.55 -38.62 2.13
CA PRO A 676 25.22 -39.64 1.14
C PRO A 676 25.46 -39.19 -0.32
N GLY A 677 25.92 -37.93 -0.54
CA GLY A 677 26.11 -37.38 -1.89
C GLY A 677 24.81 -36.77 -2.46
N GLU A 678 23.66 -37.31 -2.14
CA GLU A 678 22.32 -36.80 -2.49
C GLU A 678 21.42 -36.72 -1.24
N GLY A 679 20.41 -35.87 -1.28
CA GLY A 679 19.46 -35.68 -0.17
C GLY A 679 20.09 -34.97 1.03
N ASN A 680 19.51 -35.19 2.22
CA ASN A 680 19.93 -34.54 3.46
C ASN A 680 21.16 -35.25 4.07
N VAL A 681 22.07 -34.47 4.66
CA VAL A 681 23.18 -34.97 5.47
C VAL A 681 22.64 -35.74 6.68
N GLN A 682 23.28 -36.83 7.03
CA GLN A 682 22.97 -37.71 8.17
C GLN A 682 24.05 -37.59 9.24
N PHE A 683 23.73 -38.01 10.47
CA PHE A 683 24.64 -38.00 11.61
C PHE A 683 24.61 -39.34 12.32
N ASN A 684 25.79 -39.92 12.58
CA ASN A 684 25.96 -41.19 13.28
C ASN A 684 26.70 -40.99 14.61
N LEU A 685 26.42 -41.89 15.58
CA LEU A 685 27.15 -41.93 16.85
C LEU A 685 28.22 -42.99 16.81
N ILE A 686 29.45 -42.61 17.17
CA ILE A 686 30.59 -43.49 17.36
C ILE A 686 30.90 -43.45 18.86
N PHE A 687 30.75 -44.58 19.52
CA PHE A 687 31.09 -44.73 20.94
C PHE A 687 32.58 -45.05 21.10
N PRO A 688 33.23 -44.58 22.19
CA PRO A 688 34.60 -44.97 22.50
C PRO A 688 34.66 -46.49 22.69
N GLN A 689 35.67 -47.11 22.08
CA GLN A 689 35.98 -48.53 22.37
C GLN A 689 36.35 -48.60 23.85
N ARG A 690 35.72 -49.53 24.57
CA ARG A 690 36.00 -49.79 25.99
C ARG A 690 37.36 -50.47 26.13
#